data_505a001459e6050ee7b4df0982fe54b6
#
_entry.id   505a001459e6050ee7b4df0982fe54b6
#
_cell.length_a   1.000
_cell.length_b   1.000
_cell.length_c   1.000
_cell.angle_alpha   90.00
_cell.angle_beta   90.00
_cell.angle_gamma   90.00
#
_symmetry.space_group_name_H-M   'P 1'
#
loop_
_entity.id
_entity.type
_entity.pdbx_description
1 polymer ?
#
loop_
_entity_poly.entity_id
_entity_poly.type
_entity_poly.pdbx_seq_one_letter_code
_entity_poly.pdbx_strand_id
1 'polypeptide(L)'
;MIVVLLSLTLLLGGCDGLWNNPYPASESGENILYSSFSERPKHLDPVQSYSSNEYQFLGQIYEPPLQYHYLKRPYELEPLTATQMPAITYLDADGNKLPADAPQEAVANSIYEITIRQGIEYQPHPAFATDERGAPRYLNLTASDLENVNVLADFAHTGTRELTAADYVYQIKRLAHPRVHSPIFGLMSEYIVGLGEYADKLKAAYREQAANENGAFYFDLGAYSFEGVELVDRYTYRIRVKGKYPQLRYWLAMPFFAPMPHEAVRFYSQPGMKERNLSLDWYPVGTGAYYLTTNDPNRKMVLERNPHFHEQYYPSEGEAGDRERGLLEDAGKRLPFIDKVVFSLEKESIPYWNKFLQGYYDVSGVISESFDQAIQFSAGGEATLTPAMRDKGIQLLTEAQTSTIYIGFNMLDSLVGGDSRRARLLRRAISIAVDMEEYISIFLNGRGLAAQGPIPPGIFGYRTGREGINPYVYQWQRGAPRRRSIEEAKALLAEAGYPNGIERETGKPLLVNFDITGGGPEDKARFDWLRKQLKKIDVQLIIRNTDYNRFQEKMRKGNAQLFMWGWNADYPDPENFMFLLYGPNGKARHNGENAANYDNPQFNQLFDQMKTMQNSPQRARIIDQMLEIARRDAPWIWGFHPKQFILHHAWYKNVKPNLMAHNTMMYRRIDPGQRAASRKKWNQPVIWPVVLVGVVILLSLIPAVISYRRKEKMTGRERR
;
A
#
# COMPACT_ATOMS: atom_id res chain seq x y z
N MET A 1 -53.11 -29.69 7.87
CA MET A 1 -53.05 -28.22 7.72
C MET A 1 -52.49 -27.52 8.99
N ILE A 2 -53.04 -27.77 10.18
CA ILE A 2 -52.54 -27.16 11.45
C ILE A 2 -51.12 -27.58 11.75
N VAL A 3 -50.70 -28.83 11.50
CA VAL A 3 -49.32 -29.32 11.71
C VAL A 3 -48.31 -28.63 10.76
N VAL A 4 -48.71 -28.37 9.52
CA VAL A 4 -47.84 -27.64 8.55
C VAL A 4 -47.71 -26.16 8.90
N LEU A 5 -48.77 -25.52 9.42
CA LEU A 5 -48.71 -24.17 9.93
C LEU A 5 -47.86 -24.07 11.20
N LEU A 6 -47.96 -25.01 12.14
CA LEU A 6 -47.12 -25.09 13.34
C LEU A 6 -45.64 -25.38 12.98
N SER A 7 -45.37 -26.20 11.97
CA SER A 7 -44.01 -26.43 11.48
C SER A 7 -43.38 -25.18 10.81
N LEU A 8 -44.19 -24.39 10.08
CA LEU A 8 -43.76 -23.13 9.48
C LEU A 8 -43.47 -22.04 10.54
N THR A 9 -44.29 -21.97 11.60
CA THR A 9 -44.06 -21.02 12.72
C THR A 9 -42.87 -21.40 13.58
N LEU A 10 -42.59 -22.70 13.76
CA LEU A 10 -41.38 -23.17 14.45
C LEU A 10 -40.10 -22.94 13.64
N LEU A 11 -40.17 -22.99 12.32
CA LEU A 11 -39.02 -22.65 11.44
C LEU A 11 -38.75 -21.13 11.38
N LEU A 12 -39.77 -20.30 11.61
CA LEU A 12 -39.63 -18.83 11.63
C LEU A 12 -39.21 -18.27 12.99
N GLY A 13 -39.40 -19.04 14.08
CA GLY A 13 -39.09 -18.60 15.45
C GLY A 13 -37.69 -18.92 15.95
N GLY A 14 -36.85 -19.59 15.15
CA GLY A 14 -35.55 -20.08 15.57
C GLY A 14 -34.34 -19.25 15.14
N CYS A 15 -34.51 -18.13 14.45
CA CYS A 15 -33.40 -17.30 13.94
C CYS A 15 -33.37 -15.93 14.59
N ASP A 16 -32.78 -15.82 15.78
CA ASP A 16 -32.42 -14.54 16.38
C ASP A 16 -31.20 -13.87 15.71
N GLY A 17 -30.61 -14.49 14.69
CA GLY A 17 -29.46 -14.02 13.95
C GLY A 17 -29.83 -13.22 12.67
N LEU A 18 -28.91 -12.36 12.23
CA LEU A 18 -29.01 -11.72 10.91
C LEU A 18 -28.77 -12.78 9.81
N TRP A 19 -29.70 -12.94 8.89
CA TRP A 19 -29.68 -14.03 7.89
C TRP A 19 -28.51 -13.96 6.91
N ASN A 20 -27.97 -12.77 6.68
CA ASN A 20 -26.87 -12.50 5.74
C ASN A 20 -25.57 -12.05 6.43
N ASN A 21 -25.45 -12.27 7.75
CA ASN A 21 -24.21 -11.93 8.46
C ASN A 21 -23.07 -12.86 8.02
N PRO A 22 -21.96 -12.33 7.43
CA PRO A 22 -20.84 -13.14 7.00
C PRO A 22 -19.93 -13.58 8.17
N TYR A 23 -20.18 -13.08 9.38
CA TYR A 23 -19.36 -13.32 10.56
C TYR A 23 -20.06 -14.22 11.57
N PRO A 24 -19.33 -14.99 12.38
CA PRO A 24 -19.89 -15.78 13.45
C PRO A 24 -20.69 -14.94 14.46
N ALA A 25 -21.83 -15.47 14.92
CA ALA A 25 -22.67 -14.76 15.90
C ALA A 25 -21.91 -14.48 17.22
N SER A 26 -20.96 -15.35 17.60
CA SER A 26 -20.09 -15.18 18.77
C SER A 26 -19.23 -13.93 18.70
N GLU A 27 -18.89 -13.43 17.51
CA GLU A 27 -18.07 -12.22 17.32
C GLU A 27 -18.87 -10.90 17.36
N SER A 28 -20.19 -10.95 17.52
CA SER A 28 -21.05 -9.77 17.39
C SER A 28 -20.78 -8.66 18.42
N GLY A 29 -20.31 -9.03 19.61
CA GLY A 29 -19.97 -8.11 20.71
C GLY A 29 -18.47 -7.87 20.88
N GLU A 30 -17.63 -8.47 20.05
CA GLU A 30 -16.19 -8.36 20.15
C GLU A 30 -15.64 -7.09 19.51
N ASN A 31 -14.47 -6.66 20.01
CA ASN A 31 -13.76 -5.48 19.52
C ASN A 31 -12.92 -5.82 18.28
N ILE A 32 -13.60 -6.14 17.19
CA ILE A 32 -13.02 -6.56 15.92
C ILE A 32 -13.19 -5.46 14.88
N LEU A 33 -12.13 -5.11 14.18
CA LEU A 33 -12.17 -4.29 12.96
C LEU A 33 -12.37 -5.20 11.75
N TYR A 34 -13.40 -4.94 10.96
CA TYR A 34 -13.64 -5.61 9.69
C TYR A 34 -13.22 -4.73 8.53
N SER A 35 -12.24 -5.17 7.78
CA SER A 35 -11.66 -4.48 6.64
C SER A 35 -11.54 -5.41 5.43
N SER A 36 -10.98 -4.92 4.34
CA SER A 36 -10.79 -5.68 3.12
C SER A 36 -9.44 -5.42 2.47
N PHE A 37 -9.05 -6.30 1.56
CA PHE A 37 -7.97 -6.10 0.61
C PHE A 37 -8.41 -6.59 -0.77
N SER A 38 -7.96 -5.94 -1.84
CA SER A 38 -8.30 -6.30 -3.22
C SER A 38 -7.22 -7.15 -3.89
N GLU A 39 -5.97 -6.96 -3.49
CA GLU A 39 -4.82 -7.67 -4.02
C GLU A 39 -4.04 -8.35 -2.89
N ARG A 40 -3.74 -9.63 -3.09
CA ARG A 40 -2.93 -10.38 -2.12
C ARG A 40 -1.52 -9.78 -2.00
N PRO A 41 -0.97 -9.67 -0.79
CA PRO A 41 0.42 -9.27 -0.60
C PRO A 41 1.35 -10.29 -1.28
N LYS A 42 2.40 -9.78 -1.92
CA LYS A 42 3.44 -10.60 -2.53
C LYS A 42 4.52 -10.92 -1.52
N HIS A 43 4.90 -9.94 -0.72
CA HIS A 43 5.93 -10.04 0.31
C HIS A 43 5.44 -9.46 1.63
N LEU A 44 5.63 -10.22 2.71
CA LEU A 44 5.48 -9.73 4.09
C LEU A 44 6.83 -9.71 4.83
N ASP A 45 7.91 -9.92 4.12
CA ASP A 45 9.28 -9.67 4.59
C ASP A 45 9.62 -8.18 4.39
N PRO A 46 9.92 -7.41 5.47
CA PRO A 46 10.09 -5.95 5.39
C PRO A 46 11.25 -5.52 4.52
N VAL A 47 12.23 -6.39 4.25
CA VAL A 47 13.35 -6.08 3.37
C VAL A 47 12.98 -6.10 1.89
N GLN A 48 11.90 -6.77 1.50
CA GLN A 48 11.45 -6.97 0.11
C GLN A 48 10.19 -6.18 -0.23
N SER A 49 9.33 -5.97 0.78
CA SER A 49 8.04 -5.34 0.59
C SER A 49 8.16 -3.85 0.33
N TYR A 50 7.53 -3.36 -0.74
CA TYR A 50 7.46 -1.93 -1.05
C TYR A 50 6.17 -1.57 -1.80
N SER A 51 5.05 -1.99 -1.27
CA SER A 51 3.76 -1.61 -1.84
C SER A 51 2.69 -1.39 -0.76
N SER A 52 1.74 -0.50 -1.04
CA SER A 52 0.71 -0.08 -0.07
C SER A 52 -0.21 -1.23 0.36
N ASN A 53 -0.47 -2.21 -0.52
CA ASN A 53 -1.27 -3.38 -0.17
C ASN A 53 -0.55 -4.34 0.79
N GLU A 54 0.77 -4.29 0.87
CA GLU A 54 1.59 -5.03 1.83
C GLU A 54 1.74 -4.24 3.13
N TYR A 55 1.95 -2.94 3.04
CA TYR A 55 2.17 -2.06 4.19
C TYR A 55 0.96 -1.98 5.14
N GLN A 56 -0.26 -2.22 4.66
CA GLN A 56 -1.42 -2.32 5.55
C GLN A 56 -1.30 -3.46 6.58
N PHE A 57 -0.52 -4.52 6.28
CA PHE A 57 -0.19 -5.61 7.20
C PHE A 57 1.12 -5.34 7.93
N LEU A 58 2.18 -5.05 7.19
CA LEU A 58 3.52 -4.85 7.73
C LEU A 58 3.59 -3.75 8.80
N GLY A 59 2.91 -2.63 8.56
CA GLY A 59 2.88 -1.52 9.51
C GLY A 59 2.25 -1.85 10.86
N GLN A 60 1.50 -2.95 10.96
CA GLN A 60 0.89 -3.39 12.22
C GLN A 60 1.78 -4.38 12.97
N ILE A 61 2.74 -5.02 12.27
CA ILE A 61 3.55 -6.13 12.77
C ILE A 61 4.97 -5.68 13.11
N TYR A 62 5.55 -4.82 12.27
CA TYR A 62 6.94 -4.37 12.41
C TYR A 62 7.04 -2.95 12.96
N GLU A 63 8.00 -2.71 13.82
CA GLU A 63 8.24 -1.40 14.42
C GLU A 63 9.66 -0.91 14.09
N PRO A 64 9.80 0.06 13.17
CA PRO A 64 11.06 0.74 12.96
C PRO A 64 11.44 1.63 14.18
N PRO A 65 12.66 2.20 14.23
CA PRO A 65 13.08 3.05 15.35
C PRO A 65 12.22 4.29 15.58
N LEU A 66 11.69 4.86 14.49
CA LEU A 66 10.89 6.09 14.49
C LEU A 66 9.51 5.82 13.89
N GLN A 67 8.57 6.73 14.18
CA GLN A 67 7.25 6.76 13.56
C GLN A 67 6.82 8.20 13.30
N TYR A 68 5.72 8.39 12.58
CA TYR A 68 5.05 9.68 12.48
C TYR A 68 4.01 9.84 13.56
N HIS A 69 3.99 10.99 14.21
CA HIS A 69 2.95 11.35 15.17
C HIS A 69 1.55 11.22 14.53
N TYR A 70 0.64 10.49 15.17
CA TYR A 70 -0.64 10.12 14.57
C TYR A 70 -1.50 11.32 14.16
N LEU A 71 -1.58 12.35 15.01
CA LEU A 71 -2.51 13.47 14.86
C LEU A 71 -1.90 14.75 14.27
N LYS A 72 -0.59 15.00 14.43
CA LYS A 72 0.03 16.27 14.04
C LYS A 72 0.22 16.42 12.52
N ARG A 73 -0.04 17.64 12.04
CA ARG A 73 0.25 18.12 10.68
C ARG A 73 0.86 19.52 10.77
N PRO A 74 1.92 19.83 9.97
CA PRO A 74 2.64 18.91 9.06
C PRO A 74 3.16 17.68 9.78
N TYR A 75 3.47 16.61 9.03
CA TYR A 75 3.92 15.34 9.58
C TYR A 75 5.21 15.51 10.41
N GLU A 76 5.17 15.05 11.66
CA GLU A 76 6.31 15.08 12.60
C GLU A 76 6.76 13.66 12.91
N LEU A 77 8.08 13.43 12.87
CA LEU A 77 8.68 12.19 13.35
C LEU A 77 8.81 12.20 14.87
N GLU A 78 8.57 11.05 15.48
CA GLU A 78 8.77 10.80 16.89
C GLU A 78 9.44 9.42 17.12
N PRO A 79 10.08 9.20 18.27
CA PRO A 79 10.62 7.89 18.63
C PRO A 79 9.50 6.84 18.76
N LEU A 80 9.72 5.64 18.20
CA LEU A 80 8.84 4.48 18.38
C LEU A 80 9.51 3.46 19.31
N THR A 81 10.43 2.67 18.79
CA THR A 81 11.25 1.75 19.59
C THR A 81 12.53 2.41 20.10
N ALA A 82 12.98 3.50 19.47
CA ALA A 82 14.07 4.31 19.97
C ALA A 82 13.67 5.08 21.25
N THR A 83 14.64 5.36 22.12
CA THR A 83 14.44 6.17 23.33
C THR A 83 14.25 7.66 23.00
N GLN A 84 14.87 8.12 21.92
CA GLN A 84 14.88 9.52 21.46
C GLN A 84 15.19 9.58 19.97
N MET A 85 15.09 10.76 19.37
CA MET A 85 15.54 10.98 18.01
C MET A 85 17.03 10.67 17.88
N PRO A 86 17.51 10.08 16.74
CA PRO A 86 18.90 9.74 16.55
C PRO A 86 19.85 10.91 16.80
N ALA A 87 20.91 10.69 17.56
CA ALA A 87 21.99 11.64 17.70
C ALA A 87 22.87 11.62 16.43
N ILE A 88 23.13 12.80 15.86
CA ILE A 88 23.88 12.92 14.61
C ILE A 88 25.22 13.56 14.89
N THR A 89 26.33 12.90 14.49
CA THR A 89 27.69 13.43 14.52
C THR A 89 28.21 13.56 13.10
N TYR A 90 28.65 14.74 12.71
CA TYR A 90 29.31 15.00 11.43
C TYR A 90 30.80 14.83 11.55
N LEU A 91 31.44 14.24 10.53
CA LEU A 91 32.88 14.01 10.46
C LEU A 91 33.45 14.60 9.16
N ASP A 92 34.64 15.18 9.23
CA ASP A 92 35.43 15.55 8.05
C ASP A 92 36.12 14.33 7.41
N ALA A 93 36.95 14.54 6.38
CA ALA A 93 37.65 13.47 5.67
C ALA A 93 38.72 12.78 6.55
N ASP A 94 39.22 13.45 7.56
CA ASP A 94 40.22 12.93 8.52
C ASP A 94 39.56 12.24 9.73
N GLY A 95 38.23 12.24 9.78
CA GLY A 95 37.43 11.62 10.88
C GLY A 95 37.24 12.52 12.10
N ASN A 96 37.62 13.81 12.03
CA ASN A 96 37.39 14.74 13.12
C ASN A 96 35.93 15.18 13.19
N LYS A 97 35.43 15.38 14.41
CA LYS A 97 34.07 15.88 14.63
C LYS A 97 33.91 17.33 14.17
N LEU A 98 32.84 17.57 13.42
CA LEU A 98 32.45 18.89 12.95
C LEU A 98 31.24 19.42 13.75
N PRO A 99 31.04 20.75 13.81
CA PRO A 99 29.87 21.36 14.43
C PRO A 99 28.59 21.00 13.66
N ALA A 100 27.43 21.10 14.32
CA ALA A 100 26.15 20.71 13.74
C ALA A 100 25.74 21.53 12.50
N ASP A 101 26.20 22.77 12.41
CA ASP A 101 25.97 23.71 11.32
C ASP A 101 27.06 23.66 10.23
N ALA A 102 28.03 22.74 10.33
CA ALA A 102 29.07 22.59 9.32
C ALA A 102 28.52 22.59 7.89
N PRO A 103 29.15 23.26 6.93
CA PRO A 103 28.70 23.24 5.55
C PRO A 103 28.78 21.81 4.98
N GLN A 104 27.88 21.51 4.04
CA GLN A 104 27.77 20.16 3.47
C GLN A 104 29.09 19.65 2.87
N GLU A 105 29.83 20.52 2.21
CA GLU A 105 31.06 20.20 1.51
C GLU A 105 32.19 19.81 2.47
N ALA A 106 32.09 20.22 3.73
CA ALA A 106 33.04 19.86 4.78
C ALA A 106 32.78 18.51 5.41
N VAL A 107 31.54 17.97 5.25
CA VAL A 107 31.12 16.73 5.88
C VAL A 107 31.40 15.54 4.96
N ALA A 108 32.39 14.73 5.32
CA ALA A 108 32.69 13.49 4.63
C ALA A 108 31.74 12.36 5.04
N ASN A 109 31.40 12.28 6.33
CA ASN A 109 30.48 11.26 6.85
C ASN A 109 29.57 11.84 7.95
N SER A 110 28.39 11.23 8.09
CA SER A 110 27.49 11.45 9.22
C SER A 110 27.26 10.13 9.95
N ILE A 111 27.35 10.15 11.28
CA ILE A 111 27.04 9.00 12.13
C ILE A 111 25.70 9.26 12.80
N TYR A 112 24.75 8.37 12.59
CA TYR A 112 23.46 8.34 13.27
C TYR A 112 23.53 7.29 14.39
N GLU A 113 23.45 7.71 15.64
CA GLU A 113 23.42 6.83 16.79
C GLU A 113 21.99 6.67 17.28
N ILE A 114 21.52 5.43 17.40
CA ILE A 114 20.17 5.05 17.78
C ILE A 114 20.24 4.17 19.03
N THR A 115 19.54 4.58 20.11
CA THR A 115 19.42 3.83 21.34
C THR A 115 17.98 3.29 21.46
N ILE A 116 17.82 1.99 21.66
CA ILE A 116 16.55 1.28 21.71
C ILE A 116 16.03 1.19 23.13
N ARG A 117 14.72 1.29 23.32
CA ARG A 117 14.03 1.06 24.59
C ARG A 117 14.23 -0.38 25.05
N GLN A 118 14.47 -0.58 26.34
CA GLN A 118 14.57 -1.90 26.96
C GLN A 118 13.18 -2.50 27.20
N GLY A 119 13.08 -3.84 27.27
CA GLY A 119 11.86 -4.56 27.62
C GLY A 119 10.83 -4.66 26.49
N ILE A 120 11.17 -4.30 25.25
CA ILE A 120 10.33 -4.60 24.09
C ILE A 120 10.52 -6.06 23.70
N GLU A 121 9.43 -6.81 23.56
CA GLU A 121 9.46 -8.23 23.21
C GLU A 121 8.84 -8.50 21.85
N TYR A 122 9.32 -9.56 21.18
CA TYR A 122 8.72 -10.07 19.96
C TYR A 122 7.38 -10.78 20.22
N GLN A 123 6.55 -10.87 19.20
CA GLN A 123 5.36 -11.73 19.22
C GLN A 123 5.71 -13.18 19.53
N PRO A 124 4.75 -13.99 20.05
CA PRO A 124 4.96 -15.42 20.23
C PRO A 124 5.30 -16.11 18.91
N HIS A 125 6.42 -16.86 18.87
CA HIS A 125 6.86 -17.52 17.65
C HIS A 125 7.63 -18.83 17.96
N PRO A 126 7.50 -19.91 17.12
CA PRO A 126 8.25 -21.15 17.31
C PRO A 126 9.78 -20.97 17.29
N ALA A 127 10.30 -20.01 16.55
CA ALA A 127 11.75 -19.73 16.50
C ALA A 127 12.34 -19.34 17.87
N PHE A 128 11.52 -18.86 18.80
CA PHE A 128 11.92 -18.48 20.16
C PHE A 128 11.59 -19.56 21.21
N ALA A 129 10.96 -20.67 20.79
CA ALA A 129 10.67 -21.76 21.71
C ALA A 129 11.96 -22.44 22.17
N THR A 130 12.08 -22.63 23.49
CA THR A 130 13.22 -23.31 24.10
C THR A 130 12.79 -24.64 24.78
N ASP A 131 13.73 -25.55 24.93
CA ASP A 131 13.57 -26.73 25.76
C ASP A 131 13.82 -26.40 27.24
N GLU A 132 13.76 -27.43 28.08
CA GLU A 132 13.97 -27.30 29.55
C GLU A 132 15.39 -26.82 29.91
N ARG A 133 16.34 -26.89 28.97
CA ARG A 133 17.74 -26.46 29.16
C ARG A 133 17.98 -25.06 28.58
N GLY A 134 16.93 -24.41 28.01
CA GLY A 134 17.03 -23.13 27.38
C GLY A 134 17.61 -23.18 25.94
N ALA A 135 17.77 -24.36 25.35
CA ALA A 135 18.23 -24.49 23.98
C ALA A 135 17.04 -24.34 23.00
N PRO A 136 17.26 -23.74 21.79
CA PRO A 136 16.20 -23.61 20.80
C PRO A 136 15.60 -24.96 20.39
N ARG A 137 14.28 -25.09 20.55
CA ARG A 137 13.56 -26.36 20.37
C ARG A 137 13.46 -26.79 18.90
N TYR A 138 13.30 -25.85 17.99
CA TYR A 138 13.01 -26.11 16.57
C TYR A 138 14.17 -25.72 15.66
N LEU A 139 15.38 -26.06 16.05
CA LEU A 139 16.54 -26.05 15.17
C LEU A 139 16.87 -27.47 14.67
N ASN A 140 17.39 -27.57 13.46
CA ASN A 140 17.77 -28.84 12.80
C ASN A 140 16.58 -29.79 12.61
N LEU A 141 15.42 -29.23 12.18
CA LEU A 141 14.24 -30.01 11.85
C LEU A 141 14.49 -30.91 10.65
N THR A 142 13.97 -32.11 10.70
CA THR A 142 14.00 -33.10 9.62
C THR A 142 12.69 -33.10 8.84
N ALA A 143 12.64 -33.74 7.69
CA ALA A 143 11.41 -33.93 6.91
C ALA A 143 10.31 -34.63 7.72
N SER A 144 10.68 -35.55 8.64
CA SER A 144 9.73 -36.24 9.54
C SER A 144 9.12 -35.29 10.57
N ASP A 145 9.90 -34.34 11.11
CA ASP A 145 9.40 -33.36 12.06
C ASP A 145 8.36 -32.42 11.42
N LEU A 146 8.43 -32.22 10.12
CA LEU A 146 7.52 -31.38 9.37
C LEU A 146 6.35 -32.13 8.71
N GLU A 147 6.24 -33.46 8.84
CA GLU A 147 5.24 -34.27 8.14
C GLU A 147 3.80 -33.78 8.36
N ASN A 148 3.48 -33.38 9.59
CA ASN A 148 2.16 -32.88 9.99
C ASN A 148 2.09 -31.36 10.18
N VAL A 149 3.12 -30.61 9.74
CA VAL A 149 3.15 -29.17 9.86
C VAL A 149 2.74 -28.53 8.52
N ASN A 150 1.58 -27.89 8.50
CA ASN A 150 1.05 -27.19 7.31
C ASN A 150 0.99 -25.68 7.52
N VAL A 151 0.82 -25.23 8.75
CA VAL A 151 0.77 -23.82 9.15
C VAL A 151 1.64 -23.60 10.39
N LEU A 152 1.98 -22.34 10.66
CA LEU A 152 2.82 -22.01 11.83
C LEU A 152 2.20 -22.45 13.16
N ALA A 153 0.88 -22.43 13.26
CA ALA A 153 0.14 -22.86 14.45
C ALA A 153 0.23 -24.38 14.77
N ASP A 154 0.72 -25.20 13.84
CA ASP A 154 0.92 -26.63 14.07
C ASP A 154 2.17 -26.92 14.95
N PHE A 155 3.04 -25.93 15.16
CA PHE A 155 4.10 -26.03 16.15
C PHE A 155 3.55 -25.90 17.57
N ALA A 156 3.73 -26.93 18.39
CA ALA A 156 3.13 -27.02 19.72
C ALA A 156 3.66 -26.00 20.73
N HIS A 157 4.85 -25.46 20.51
CA HIS A 157 5.50 -24.53 21.44
C HIS A 157 5.90 -23.23 20.72
N THR A 158 5.65 -22.12 21.38
CA THR A 158 6.12 -20.80 20.99
C THR A 158 6.87 -20.15 22.14
N GLY A 159 7.68 -19.17 21.86
CA GLY A 159 8.37 -18.34 22.85
C GLY A 159 8.42 -16.91 22.41
N THR A 160 9.03 -16.06 23.21
CA THR A 160 9.36 -14.67 22.90
C THR A 160 10.79 -14.39 23.32
N ARG A 161 11.33 -13.26 22.88
CA ARG A 161 12.58 -12.68 23.39
C ARG A 161 12.60 -11.17 23.25
N GLU A 162 13.43 -10.54 24.05
CA GLU A 162 13.64 -9.11 24.03
C GLU A 162 14.30 -8.63 22.72
N LEU A 163 13.80 -7.52 22.22
CA LEU A 163 14.37 -6.76 21.11
C LEU A 163 15.73 -6.17 21.51
N THR A 164 16.72 -6.26 20.61
CA THR A 164 18.04 -5.69 20.81
C THR A 164 18.51 -4.90 19.59
N ALA A 165 19.54 -4.08 19.77
CA ALA A 165 20.19 -3.33 18.69
C ALA A 165 20.74 -4.26 17.59
N ALA A 166 21.13 -5.49 17.95
CA ALA A 166 21.62 -6.47 16.99
C ALA A 166 20.60 -6.84 15.91
N ASP A 167 19.30 -6.78 16.22
CA ASP A 167 18.22 -7.11 15.28
C ASP A 167 18.09 -6.04 14.19
N TYR A 168 18.33 -4.77 14.53
CA TYR A 168 18.38 -3.68 13.57
C TYR A 168 19.64 -3.75 12.69
N VAL A 169 20.79 -4.02 13.29
CA VAL A 169 22.04 -4.26 12.56
C VAL A 169 21.89 -5.42 11.59
N TYR A 170 21.24 -6.50 12.02
CA TYR A 170 20.98 -7.67 11.17
C TYR A 170 20.05 -7.32 10.01
N GLN A 171 18.98 -6.55 10.23
CA GLN A 171 18.08 -6.11 9.17
C GLN A 171 18.78 -5.21 8.13
N ILE A 172 19.64 -4.28 8.57
CA ILE A 172 20.43 -3.45 7.65
C ILE A 172 21.36 -4.31 6.79
N LYS A 173 22.00 -5.32 7.37
CA LYS A 173 22.79 -6.31 6.63
C LYS A 173 21.95 -7.09 5.62
N ARG A 174 20.68 -7.40 5.93
CA ARG A 174 19.75 -8.10 5.01
C ARG A 174 19.43 -7.31 3.75
N LEU A 175 19.55 -5.97 3.75
CA LEU A 175 19.41 -5.16 2.52
C LEU A 175 20.37 -5.62 1.41
N ALA A 176 21.55 -6.12 1.77
CA ALA A 176 22.57 -6.61 0.86
C ALA A 176 22.59 -8.15 0.64
N HIS A 177 21.59 -8.87 1.19
CA HIS A 177 21.57 -10.34 1.10
C HIS A 177 21.42 -10.85 -0.35
N PRO A 178 22.27 -11.77 -0.84
CA PRO A 178 22.34 -12.16 -2.26
C PRO A 178 21.06 -12.76 -2.85
N ARG A 179 20.19 -13.33 -2.01
CA ARG A 179 18.94 -14.00 -2.41
C ARG A 179 17.70 -13.22 -2.07
N VAL A 180 17.84 -12.11 -1.36
CA VAL A 180 16.75 -11.23 -0.97
C VAL A 180 16.88 -9.94 -1.78
N HIS A 181 15.89 -9.65 -2.59
CA HIS A 181 15.92 -8.49 -3.48
C HIS A 181 15.29 -7.28 -2.79
N SER A 182 16.10 -6.51 -2.07
CA SER A 182 15.63 -5.26 -1.48
C SER A 182 15.49 -4.18 -2.57
N PRO A 183 14.30 -3.58 -2.71
CA PRO A 183 14.07 -2.52 -3.70
C PRO A 183 14.81 -1.21 -3.37
N ILE A 184 15.22 -1.02 -2.11
CA ILE A 184 15.97 0.17 -1.68
C ILE A 184 17.49 -0.05 -1.67
N PHE A 185 17.98 -1.26 -1.98
CA PHE A 185 19.41 -1.57 -1.92
C PHE A 185 20.25 -0.60 -2.78
N GLY A 186 19.82 -0.35 -4.02
CA GLY A 186 20.52 0.55 -4.93
C GLY A 186 20.70 1.94 -4.32
N LEU A 187 19.62 2.52 -3.82
CA LEU A 187 19.64 3.83 -3.19
C LEU A 187 20.46 3.83 -1.89
N MET A 188 20.25 2.85 -1.02
CA MET A 188 20.97 2.80 0.27
C MET A 188 22.46 2.54 0.13
N SER A 189 22.91 1.83 -0.92
CA SER A 189 24.33 1.62 -1.18
C SER A 189 25.08 2.89 -1.61
N GLU A 190 24.35 3.91 -2.09
CA GLU A 190 24.93 5.23 -2.35
C GLU A 190 25.23 5.99 -1.05
N TYR A 191 24.38 5.80 -0.01
CA TYR A 191 24.49 6.54 1.25
C TYR A 191 25.21 5.78 2.34
N ILE A 192 24.86 4.52 2.61
CA ILE A 192 25.46 3.75 3.71
C ILE A 192 26.87 3.33 3.30
N VAL A 193 27.86 3.75 4.11
CA VAL A 193 29.28 3.50 3.83
C VAL A 193 29.57 2.00 3.73
N GLY A 194 30.19 1.57 2.63
CA GLY A 194 30.61 0.18 2.43
C GLY A 194 29.49 -0.84 2.15
N LEU A 195 28.21 -0.42 1.97
CA LEU A 195 27.10 -1.36 1.75
C LEU A 195 27.21 -2.08 0.40
N GLY A 196 27.69 -1.40 -0.65
CA GLY A 196 27.91 -1.99 -1.98
C GLY A 196 29.00 -3.06 -1.96
N GLU A 197 30.16 -2.73 -1.41
CA GLU A 197 31.30 -3.63 -1.25
C GLU A 197 30.94 -4.84 -0.35
N TYR A 198 30.13 -4.59 0.67
CA TYR A 198 29.61 -5.64 1.53
C TYR A 198 28.70 -6.61 0.74
N ALA A 199 27.85 -6.12 -0.13
CA ALA A 199 26.99 -6.95 -0.97
C ALA A 199 27.82 -7.85 -1.92
N ASP A 200 28.90 -7.32 -2.51
CA ASP A 200 29.79 -8.12 -3.39
C ASP A 200 30.52 -9.20 -2.61
N LYS A 201 31.00 -8.88 -1.39
CA LYS A 201 31.57 -9.85 -0.46
C LYS A 201 30.60 -10.97 -0.11
N LEU A 202 29.34 -10.61 0.20
CA LEU A 202 28.30 -11.59 0.51
C LEU A 202 27.95 -12.47 -0.69
N LYS A 203 27.89 -11.92 -1.91
CA LYS A 203 27.66 -12.70 -3.14
C LYS A 203 28.72 -13.76 -3.36
N ALA A 204 29.99 -13.42 -3.14
CA ALA A 204 31.11 -14.37 -3.26
C ALA A 204 30.99 -15.49 -2.20
N ALA A 205 30.84 -15.13 -0.93
CA ALA A 205 30.72 -16.07 0.17
C ALA A 205 29.48 -16.98 0.05
N TYR A 206 28.34 -16.43 -0.38
CA TYR A 206 27.13 -17.22 -0.62
C TYR A 206 27.32 -18.26 -1.73
N ARG A 207 28.00 -17.91 -2.83
CA ARG A 207 28.29 -18.85 -3.92
C ARG A 207 29.20 -19.98 -3.46
N GLU A 208 30.19 -19.69 -2.65
CA GLU A 208 31.11 -20.69 -2.08
C GLU A 208 30.36 -21.65 -1.15
N GLN A 209 29.55 -21.12 -0.22
CA GLN A 209 28.75 -21.95 0.68
C GLN A 209 27.72 -22.79 -0.10
N ALA A 210 27.00 -22.20 -1.04
CA ALA A 210 26.00 -22.89 -1.86
C ALA A 210 26.59 -24.01 -2.73
N ALA A 211 27.87 -23.95 -3.09
CA ALA A 211 28.56 -25.03 -3.82
C ALA A 211 28.87 -26.25 -2.94
N ASN A 212 28.94 -26.05 -1.62
CA ASN A 212 29.27 -27.09 -0.64
C ASN A 212 28.02 -27.66 0.09
N GLU A 213 26.86 -26.97 0.00
CA GLU A 213 25.62 -27.38 0.66
C GLU A 213 24.65 -28.04 -0.33
N ASN A 214 24.02 -29.12 0.10
CA ASN A 214 23.00 -29.84 -0.65
C ASN A 214 21.59 -29.41 -0.14
N GLY A 215 21.03 -28.33 -0.69
CA GLY A 215 19.68 -27.91 -0.36
C GLY A 215 19.57 -26.52 0.29
N ALA A 216 18.53 -26.30 1.08
CA ALA A 216 18.33 -25.06 1.82
C ALA A 216 19.31 -24.96 3.00
N PHE A 217 19.89 -23.79 3.18
CA PHE A 217 20.82 -23.52 4.29
C PHE A 217 20.61 -22.10 4.84
N TYR A 218 21.01 -21.91 6.08
CA TYR A 218 21.08 -20.58 6.71
C TYR A 218 22.41 -19.91 6.34
N PHE A 219 22.32 -18.70 5.76
CA PHE A 219 23.49 -17.89 5.47
C PHE A 219 23.67 -16.86 6.56
N ASP A 220 24.68 -17.03 7.42
CA ASP A 220 24.91 -16.21 8.60
C ASP A 220 25.54 -14.86 8.23
N LEU A 221 24.71 -13.82 8.16
CA LEU A 221 25.15 -12.44 7.97
C LEU A 221 25.93 -11.88 9.17
N GLY A 222 25.80 -12.51 10.36
CA GLY A 222 26.55 -12.12 11.56
C GLY A 222 28.06 -12.31 11.39
N ALA A 223 28.47 -13.32 10.60
CA ALA A 223 29.89 -13.60 10.33
C ALA A 223 30.61 -12.52 9.50
N TYR A 224 29.87 -11.59 8.90
CA TYR A 224 30.41 -10.56 8.02
C TYR A 224 30.10 -9.18 8.58
N SER A 225 31.11 -8.31 8.63
CA SER A 225 31.00 -6.92 9.08
C SER A 225 31.30 -5.95 7.93
N PHE A 226 30.80 -4.73 8.02
CA PHE A 226 31.14 -3.61 7.17
C PHE A 226 31.05 -2.29 7.95
N GLU A 227 31.70 -1.27 7.44
CA GLU A 227 31.89 0.00 8.15
C GLU A 227 30.59 0.80 8.39
N GLY A 228 29.60 0.62 7.52
CA GLY A 228 28.36 1.39 7.50
C GLY A 228 27.40 1.11 8.65
N VAL A 229 27.60 0.01 9.41
CA VAL A 229 26.77 -0.29 10.58
C VAL A 229 27.60 -0.89 11.70
N GLU A 230 27.41 -0.38 12.92
CA GLU A 230 28.14 -0.78 14.12
C GLU A 230 27.16 -1.14 15.24
N LEU A 231 27.33 -2.29 15.87
CA LEU A 231 26.69 -2.63 17.14
C LEU A 231 27.56 -2.07 18.27
N VAL A 232 27.10 -1.04 18.97
CA VAL A 232 27.86 -0.39 20.07
C VAL A 232 27.70 -1.20 21.36
N ASP A 233 26.45 -1.51 21.71
CA ASP A 233 26.08 -2.35 22.86
C ASP A 233 24.74 -3.04 22.62
N ARG A 234 24.17 -3.68 23.67
CA ARG A 234 22.90 -4.44 23.57
C ARG A 234 21.74 -3.60 23.05
N TYR A 235 21.73 -2.28 23.29
CA TYR A 235 20.62 -1.39 22.97
C TYR A 235 20.99 -0.24 22.07
N THR A 236 22.26 -0.11 21.67
CA THR A 236 22.77 1.00 20.87
C THR A 236 23.46 0.51 19.61
N TYR A 237 23.10 1.11 18.46
CA TYR A 237 23.78 0.90 17.20
C TYR A 237 24.00 2.21 16.44
N ARG A 238 24.90 2.18 15.48
CA ARG A 238 25.24 3.34 14.63
C ARG A 238 25.11 2.99 13.17
N ILE A 239 24.65 3.97 12.40
CA ILE A 239 24.65 3.93 10.93
C ILE A 239 25.57 5.05 10.46
N ARG A 240 26.56 4.72 9.63
CA ARG A 240 27.45 5.69 8.99
C ARG A 240 27.02 5.92 7.56
N VAL A 241 26.77 7.17 7.18
CA VAL A 241 26.40 7.59 5.83
C VAL A 241 27.39 8.58 5.26
N LYS A 242 27.56 8.55 3.94
CA LYS A 242 28.41 9.48 3.19
C LYS A 242 27.79 10.87 3.19
N GLY A 243 28.59 11.89 3.49
CA GLY A 243 28.13 13.28 3.53
C GLY A 243 27.01 13.55 4.53
N LYS A 244 26.17 14.53 4.21
CA LYS A 244 24.90 14.80 4.92
C LYS A 244 23.74 14.15 4.18
N TYR A 245 22.96 13.33 4.88
CA TYR A 245 21.74 12.76 4.34
C TYR A 245 20.60 12.86 5.37
N PRO A 246 19.98 14.04 5.51
CA PRO A 246 18.97 14.30 6.52
C PRO A 246 17.70 13.42 6.35
N GLN A 247 17.45 12.93 5.15
CA GLN A 247 16.32 12.04 4.83
C GLN A 247 16.46 10.66 5.47
N LEU A 248 17.64 10.25 5.95
CA LEU A 248 17.78 8.96 6.66
C LEU A 248 16.80 8.85 7.83
N ARG A 249 16.46 9.95 8.51
CA ARG A 249 15.46 9.94 9.59
C ARG A 249 14.07 9.47 9.13
N TYR A 250 13.70 9.78 7.91
CA TYR A 250 12.44 9.29 7.33
C TYR A 250 12.51 7.78 7.03
N TRP A 251 13.64 7.33 6.50
CA TRP A 251 13.90 5.90 6.26
C TRP A 251 13.85 5.09 7.56
N LEU A 252 14.33 5.66 8.67
CA LEU A 252 14.25 5.04 10.00
C LEU A 252 12.81 4.95 10.55
N ALA A 253 11.82 5.50 9.87
CA ALA A 253 10.40 5.32 10.16
C ALA A 253 9.72 4.30 9.21
N MET A 254 10.48 3.68 8.31
CA MET A 254 9.94 2.72 7.33
C MET A 254 10.25 1.27 7.72
N PRO A 255 9.40 0.31 7.30
CA PRO A 255 9.58 -1.11 7.61
C PRO A 255 10.93 -1.71 7.21
N PHE A 256 11.61 -1.17 6.19
CA PHE A 256 12.96 -1.60 5.80
C PHE A 256 14.00 -1.54 6.91
N PHE A 257 13.83 -0.62 7.84
CA PHE A 257 14.69 -0.43 9.01
C PHE A 257 14.07 -0.97 10.30
N ALA A 258 12.98 -1.74 10.21
CA ALA A 258 12.43 -2.46 11.37
C ALA A 258 13.35 -3.64 11.75
N PRO A 259 13.34 -4.07 13.02
CA PRO A 259 14.24 -5.12 13.48
C PRO A 259 13.84 -6.49 12.92
N MET A 260 14.86 -7.32 12.65
CA MET A 260 14.65 -8.70 12.22
C MET A 260 15.45 -9.66 13.12
N PRO A 261 14.77 -10.55 13.85
CA PRO A 261 15.46 -11.54 14.67
C PRO A 261 16.09 -12.60 13.76
N HIS A 262 17.41 -12.80 13.90
CA HIS A 262 18.13 -13.78 13.10
C HIS A 262 17.64 -15.20 13.33
N GLU A 263 17.08 -15.49 14.52
CA GLU A 263 16.48 -16.78 14.86
C GLU A 263 15.29 -17.12 13.95
N ALA A 264 14.45 -16.14 13.62
CA ALA A 264 13.32 -16.35 12.70
C ALA A 264 13.82 -16.65 11.27
N VAL A 265 14.83 -15.92 10.80
CA VAL A 265 15.43 -16.19 9.49
C VAL A 265 16.07 -17.59 9.45
N ARG A 266 16.79 -17.97 10.51
CA ARG A 266 17.36 -19.31 10.67
C ARG A 266 16.31 -20.41 10.71
N PHE A 267 15.22 -20.18 11.46
CA PHE A 267 14.08 -21.11 11.55
C PHE A 267 13.48 -21.40 10.18
N TYR A 268 13.16 -20.35 9.40
CA TYR A 268 12.58 -20.49 8.08
C TYR A 268 13.54 -20.92 6.98
N SER A 269 14.85 -20.89 7.22
CA SER A 269 15.86 -21.35 6.27
C SER A 269 16.11 -22.86 6.31
N GLN A 270 15.40 -23.60 7.18
CA GLN A 270 15.57 -25.05 7.32
C GLN A 270 14.93 -25.81 6.15
N PRO A 271 15.45 -27.00 5.79
CA PRO A 271 14.90 -27.83 4.73
C PRO A 271 13.41 -28.14 4.93
N GLY A 272 12.60 -28.06 3.89
CA GLY A 272 11.16 -28.35 3.89
C GLY A 272 10.26 -27.21 4.33
N MET A 273 10.80 -26.11 4.89
CA MET A 273 10.00 -24.95 5.29
C MET A 273 9.40 -24.21 4.09
N LYS A 274 10.23 -23.91 3.09
CA LYS A 274 9.82 -23.17 1.90
C LYS A 274 8.77 -23.91 1.08
N GLU A 275 8.90 -25.20 0.94
CA GLU A 275 7.97 -26.07 0.22
C GLU A 275 6.57 -26.09 0.85
N ARG A 276 6.48 -25.74 2.13
CA ARG A 276 5.24 -25.63 2.92
C ARG A 276 4.75 -24.20 3.08
N ASN A 277 5.34 -23.24 2.39
CA ASN A 277 5.10 -21.80 2.54
C ASN A 277 5.35 -21.28 3.96
N LEU A 278 6.21 -21.94 4.73
CA LEU A 278 6.68 -21.45 6.03
C LEU A 278 7.87 -20.53 5.78
N SER A 279 7.62 -19.24 5.78
CA SER A 279 8.60 -18.18 5.47
C SER A 279 8.19 -16.85 6.07
N LEU A 280 9.08 -15.87 6.08
CA LEU A 280 8.76 -14.50 6.48
C LEU A 280 7.69 -13.84 5.60
N ASP A 281 7.60 -14.23 4.33
CA ASP A 281 6.55 -13.75 3.42
C ASP A 281 5.14 -14.25 3.79
N TRP A 282 5.05 -15.36 4.54
CA TRP A 282 3.77 -15.92 4.97
C TRP A 282 3.50 -15.69 6.45
N TYR A 283 4.53 -15.70 7.27
CA TYR A 283 4.44 -15.58 8.72
C TYR A 283 5.49 -14.58 9.23
N PRO A 284 5.21 -13.27 9.08
CA PRO A 284 6.09 -12.21 9.54
C PRO A 284 6.26 -12.23 11.05
N VAL A 285 7.43 -11.77 11.54
CA VAL A 285 7.79 -11.79 12.96
C VAL A 285 8.23 -10.39 13.39
N GLY A 286 7.46 -9.75 14.26
CA GLY A 286 7.70 -8.38 14.69
C GLY A 286 7.37 -8.13 16.16
N THR A 287 7.55 -6.88 16.57
CA THR A 287 7.27 -6.37 17.92
C THR A 287 5.99 -5.54 17.98
N GLY A 288 5.32 -5.35 16.85
CA GLY A 288 4.19 -4.45 16.69
C GLY A 288 2.94 -4.81 17.49
N ALA A 289 1.96 -3.92 17.44
CA ALA A 289 0.71 -4.05 18.17
C ALA A 289 -0.10 -5.31 17.81
N TYR A 290 0.14 -5.85 16.61
CA TYR A 290 -0.55 -7.03 16.08
C TYR A 290 0.43 -8.02 15.47
N TYR A 291 0.00 -9.28 15.36
CA TYR A 291 0.68 -10.31 14.60
C TYR A 291 -0.30 -11.11 13.76
N LEU A 292 0.19 -11.74 12.69
CA LEU A 292 -0.63 -12.44 11.71
C LEU A 292 -0.90 -13.87 12.18
N THR A 293 -2.15 -14.16 12.56
CA THR A 293 -2.58 -15.48 13.03
C THR A 293 -3.21 -16.34 11.93
N THR A 294 -3.79 -15.70 10.92
CA THR A 294 -4.33 -16.40 9.75
C THR A 294 -3.83 -15.71 8.48
N ASN A 295 -3.17 -16.46 7.62
CA ASN A 295 -2.76 -16.00 6.31
C ASN A 295 -3.37 -16.89 5.22
N ASP A 296 -4.58 -16.55 4.78
CA ASP A 296 -5.20 -17.09 3.56
C ASP A 296 -5.44 -15.94 2.58
N PRO A 297 -4.42 -15.58 1.78
CA PRO A 297 -4.48 -14.40 0.90
C PRO A 297 -5.47 -14.56 -0.26
N ASN A 298 -6.10 -15.72 -0.41
CA ASN A 298 -7.17 -15.95 -1.38
C ASN A 298 -8.57 -15.76 -0.76
N ARG A 299 -8.67 -15.59 0.54
CA ARG A 299 -9.93 -15.44 1.24
C ARG A 299 -9.91 -14.41 2.37
N LYS A 300 -9.05 -14.59 3.36
CA LYS A 300 -8.95 -13.70 4.53
C LYS A 300 -7.59 -13.76 5.21
N MET A 301 -7.18 -12.63 5.76
CA MET A 301 -6.03 -12.49 6.64
C MET A 301 -6.49 -11.93 7.97
N VAL A 302 -5.95 -12.44 9.08
CA VAL A 302 -6.36 -12.05 10.43
C VAL A 302 -5.14 -11.60 11.22
N LEU A 303 -5.21 -10.39 11.74
CA LEU A 303 -4.27 -9.87 12.72
C LEU A 303 -4.93 -9.94 14.12
N GLU A 304 -4.20 -10.41 15.10
CA GLU A 304 -4.60 -10.40 16.50
C GLU A 304 -3.64 -9.56 17.33
N ARG A 305 -4.13 -9.01 18.44
CA ARG A 305 -3.35 -8.20 19.36
C ARG A 305 -2.16 -8.99 19.89
N ASN A 306 -0.96 -8.44 19.76
CA ASN A 306 0.26 -9.03 20.30
C ASN A 306 0.21 -9.00 21.85
N PRO A 307 0.23 -10.14 22.52
CA PRO A 307 0.17 -10.19 23.99
C PRO A 307 1.40 -9.58 24.67
N HIS A 308 2.53 -9.49 23.93
CA HIS A 308 3.79 -8.91 24.38
C HIS A 308 4.00 -7.47 23.91
N PHE A 309 2.94 -6.83 23.34
CA PHE A 309 3.08 -5.46 22.89
C PHE A 309 3.43 -4.53 24.05
N HIS A 310 4.48 -3.74 23.85
CA HIS A 310 5.00 -2.81 24.85
C HIS A 310 4.03 -1.65 25.13
N GLU A 311 4.31 -0.86 26.15
CA GLU A 311 3.43 0.24 26.51
C GLU A 311 3.52 1.39 25.53
N GLN A 312 2.39 1.67 24.89
CA GLN A 312 2.13 2.86 24.08
C GLN A 312 0.77 3.45 24.45
N TYR A 313 0.65 4.76 24.28
CA TYR A 313 -0.53 5.51 24.67
C TYR A 313 -1.04 6.36 23.52
N TYR A 314 -2.35 6.57 23.49
CA TYR A 314 -2.98 7.44 22.50
C TYR A 314 -2.50 8.89 22.70
N PRO A 315 -2.20 9.65 21.61
CA PRO A 315 -1.68 11.03 21.72
C PRO A 315 -2.56 11.95 22.54
N SER A 316 -1.95 12.78 23.36
CA SER A 316 -2.64 13.84 24.13
C SER A 316 -2.70 15.19 23.41
N GLU A 317 -1.96 15.30 22.29
CA GLU A 317 -1.85 16.50 21.46
C GLU A 317 -2.24 16.18 20.01
N GLY A 318 -2.75 17.20 19.29
CA GLY A 318 -3.11 17.12 17.89
C GLY A 318 -3.12 18.50 17.24
N GLU A 319 -3.73 18.62 16.07
CA GLU A 319 -3.94 19.89 15.39
C GLU A 319 -5.10 20.70 16.03
N ALA A 320 -5.15 21.98 15.68
CA ALA A 320 -6.33 22.79 15.95
C ALA A 320 -7.57 22.12 15.34
N GLY A 321 -8.65 21.98 16.14
CA GLY A 321 -9.89 21.30 15.73
C GLY A 321 -9.93 19.79 15.97
N ASP A 322 -8.84 19.13 16.35
CA ASP A 322 -8.87 17.69 16.68
C ASP A 322 -9.71 17.40 17.92
N ARG A 323 -9.68 18.32 18.90
CA ARG A 323 -10.49 18.20 20.13
C ARG A 323 -11.98 18.32 19.82
N GLU A 324 -12.36 19.27 18.99
CA GLU A 324 -13.75 19.49 18.56
C GLU A 324 -14.28 18.33 17.73
N ARG A 325 -13.40 17.64 17.00
CA ARG A 325 -13.73 16.42 16.24
C ARG A 325 -13.75 15.15 17.10
N GLY A 326 -13.51 15.27 18.41
CA GLY A 326 -13.49 14.13 19.33
C GLY A 326 -12.23 13.24 19.23
N LEU A 327 -11.21 13.66 18.47
CA LEU A 327 -9.99 12.87 18.27
C LEU A 327 -9.07 12.81 19.50
N LEU A 328 -9.33 13.61 20.54
CA LEU A 328 -8.60 13.59 21.80
C LEU A 328 -9.40 12.99 22.97
N GLU A 329 -10.55 12.36 22.73
CA GLU A 329 -11.34 11.69 23.79
C GLU A 329 -10.63 10.51 24.45
N ASP A 330 -9.75 9.86 23.69
CA ASP A 330 -8.99 8.71 24.16
C ASP A 330 -7.54 9.06 24.56
N ALA A 331 -7.22 10.35 24.72
CA ALA A 331 -5.89 10.83 25.10
C ALA A 331 -5.36 10.12 26.36
N GLY A 332 -4.12 9.62 26.29
CA GLY A 332 -3.45 8.93 27.39
C GLY A 332 -3.95 7.51 27.69
N LYS A 333 -4.90 6.96 26.93
CA LYS A 333 -5.31 5.57 27.05
C LYS A 333 -4.30 4.62 26.40
N ARG A 334 -4.12 3.44 26.99
CA ARG A 334 -3.20 2.43 26.48
C ARG A 334 -3.67 1.84 25.15
N LEU A 335 -2.75 1.68 24.21
CA LEU A 335 -2.94 1.05 22.91
C LEU A 335 -2.57 -0.46 22.92
N PRO A 336 -3.03 -1.24 21.93
CA PRO A 336 -4.02 -0.93 20.92
C PRO A 336 -5.45 -1.00 21.47
N PHE A 337 -6.41 -0.32 20.83
CA PHE A 337 -7.83 -0.41 21.23
C PHE A 337 -8.55 -1.61 20.62
N ILE A 338 -8.16 -2.04 19.43
CA ILE A 338 -8.78 -3.16 18.72
C ILE A 338 -8.05 -4.45 19.08
N ASP A 339 -8.80 -5.53 19.34
CA ASP A 339 -8.21 -6.82 19.72
C ASP A 339 -7.92 -7.71 18.50
N LYS A 340 -8.70 -7.54 17.42
CA LYS A 340 -8.59 -8.36 16.21
C LYS A 340 -8.95 -7.56 14.97
N VAL A 341 -8.22 -7.78 13.87
CA VAL A 341 -8.52 -7.19 12.56
C VAL A 341 -8.72 -8.31 11.56
N VAL A 342 -9.88 -8.34 10.90
CA VAL A 342 -10.21 -9.31 9.88
C VAL A 342 -10.24 -8.61 8.53
N PHE A 343 -9.31 -8.99 7.66
CA PHE A 343 -9.29 -8.55 6.28
C PHE A 343 -9.88 -9.64 5.38
N SER A 344 -10.91 -9.29 4.62
CA SER A 344 -11.50 -10.18 3.60
C SER A 344 -11.06 -9.78 2.20
N LEU A 345 -10.83 -10.78 1.33
CA LEU A 345 -10.52 -10.48 -0.07
C LEU A 345 -11.78 -10.02 -0.80
N GLU A 346 -11.75 -8.81 -1.34
CA GLU A 346 -12.82 -8.22 -2.15
C GLU A 346 -12.26 -7.77 -3.49
N LYS A 347 -12.51 -8.55 -4.54
CA LYS A 347 -12.03 -8.26 -5.89
C LYS A 347 -12.88 -7.23 -6.64
N GLU A 348 -14.15 -7.09 -6.24
CA GLU A 348 -15.10 -6.24 -6.91
C GLU A 348 -15.63 -5.14 -5.98
N SER A 349 -15.78 -3.94 -6.51
CA SER A 349 -16.18 -2.73 -5.79
C SER A 349 -17.65 -2.79 -5.32
N ILE A 350 -18.55 -3.28 -6.13
CA ILE A 350 -20.00 -3.29 -5.83
C ILE A 350 -20.37 -4.21 -4.65
N PRO A 351 -19.93 -5.49 -4.59
CA PRO A 351 -20.12 -6.32 -3.41
C PRO A 351 -19.53 -5.72 -2.13
N TYR A 352 -18.32 -5.16 -2.23
CA TYR A 352 -17.69 -4.47 -1.11
C TYR A 352 -18.52 -3.30 -0.60
N TRP A 353 -19.00 -2.43 -1.51
CA TRP A 353 -19.86 -1.30 -1.21
C TRP A 353 -21.14 -1.70 -0.50
N ASN A 354 -21.84 -2.72 -1.02
CA ASN A 354 -23.08 -3.23 -0.42
C ASN A 354 -22.86 -3.77 1.00
N LYS A 355 -21.76 -4.49 1.24
CA LYS A 355 -21.38 -4.97 2.58
C LYS A 355 -21.06 -3.80 3.53
N PHE A 356 -20.42 -2.74 3.06
CA PHE A 356 -20.22 -1.51 3.85
C PHE A 356 -21.56 -0.88 4.24
N LEU A 357 -22.50 -0.71 3.30
CA LEU A 357 -23.82 -0.14 3.59
C LEU A 357 -24.65 -0.97 4.56
N GLN A 358 -24.38 -2.26 4.67
CA GLN A 358 -24.97 -3.19 5.64
C GLN A 358 -24.23 -3.20 6.99
N GLY A 359 -23.11 -2.46 7.11
CA GLY A 359 -22.28 -2.39 8.30
C GLY A 359 -21.37 -3.60 8.49
N TYR A 360 -21.11 -4.40 7.45
CA TYR A 360 -20.19 -5.54 7.51
C TYR A 360 -18.72 -5.16 7.33
N TYR A 361 -18.45 -3.96 6.81
CA TYR A 361 -17.16 -3.28 6.88
C TYR A 361 -17.29 -1.98 7.64
N ASP A 362 -16.27 -1.62 8.42
CA ASP A 362 -16.31 -0.45 9.30
C ASP A 362 -15.90 0.84 8.56
N VAL A 363 -15.18 0.71 7.46
CA VAL A 363 -14.66 1.80 6.62
C VAL A 363 -14.77 1.44 5.14
N SER A 364 -14.95 2.43 4.28
CA SER A 364 -14.96 2.30 2.82
C SER A 364 -14.42 3.57 2.13
N GLY A 365 -13.93 3.41 0.91
CA GLY A 365 -13.85 4.52 -0.04
C GLY A 365 -15.19 4.77 -0.72
N VAL A 366 -15.30 5.84 -1.50
CA VAL A 366 -16.44 6.10 -2.38
C VAL A 366 -16.13 5.53 -3.75
N ILE A 367 -16.92 4.54 -4.18
CA ILE A 367 -16.79 3.96 -5.52
C ILE A 367 -17.47 4.86 -6.56
N SER A 368 -16.94 4.90 -7.79
CA SER A 368 -17.42 5.83 -8.83
C SER A 368 -18.86 5.56 -9.24
N GLU A 369 -19.25 4.28 -9.32
CA GLU A 369 -20.60 3.83 -9.70
C GLU A 369 -21.68 4.22 -8.70
N SER A 370 -21.32 4.41 -7.43
CA SER A 370 -22.23 4.80 -6.35
C SER A 370 -21.94 6.19 -5.80
N PHE A 371 -21.19 6.99 -6.56
CA PHE A 371 -20.78 8.32 -6.10
C PHE A 371 -21.98 9.19 -5.73
N ASP A 372 -22.95 9.34 -6.62
CA ASP A 372 -24.16 10.17 -6.41
C ASP A 372 -25.08 9.62 -5.32
N GLN A 373 -24.98 8.33 -5.01
CA GLN A 373 -25.67 7.72 -3.88
C GLN A 373 -25.09 8.17 -2.53
N ALA A 374 -23.77 8.39 -2.49
CA ALA A 374 -23.05 8.71 -1.27
C ALA A 374 -22.80 10.22 -1.08
N ILE A 375 -22.47 10.91 -2.15
CA ILE A 375 -21.94 12.27 -2.13
C ILE A 375 -22.85 13.24 -2.90
N GLN A 376 -22.99 14.42 -2.36
CA GLN A 376 -23.59 15.60 -3.01
C GLN A 376 -22.67 16.79 -2.80
N PHE A 377 -22.74 17.79 -3.66
CA PHE A 377 -22.00 19.03 -3.49
C PHE A 377 -22.89 20.11 -2.88
N SER A 378 -22.35 20.84 -1.90
CA SER A 378 -22.98 22.01 -1.35
C SER A 378 -22.99 23.17 -2.38
N ALA A 379 -23.74 24.22 -2.11
CA ALA A 379 -23.74 25.44 -2.93
C ALA A 379 -22.34 26.08 -3.06
N GLY A 380 -21.44 25.83 -2.09
CA GLY A 380 -20.04 26.26 -2.11
C GLY A 380 -19.10 25.31 -2.85
N GLY A 381 -19.60 24.21 -3.46
CA GLY A 381 -18.79 23.23 -4.17
C GLY A 381 -18.07 22.21 -3.26
N GLU A 382 -18.37 22.20 -1.96
CA GLU A 382 -17.79 21.23 -1.03
C GLU A 382 -18.56 19.90 -1.09
N ALA A 383 -17.80 18.79 -1.09
CA ALA A 383 -18.38 17.45 -1.03
C ALA A 383 -18.99 17.19 0.34
N THR A 384 -20.25 16.77 0.37
CA THR A 384 -21.00 16.40 1.58
C THR A 384 -21.73 15.09 1.36
N LEU A 385 -22.15 14.44 2.44
CA LEU A 385 -22.95 13.22 2.36
C LEU A 385 -24.37 13.51 1.91
N THR A 386 -24.97 12.56 1.17
CA THR A 386 -26.41 12.55 0.91
C THR A 386 -27.19 12.35 2.20
N PRO A 387 -28.49 12.74 2.27
CA PRO A 387 -29.34 12.49 3.44
C PRO A 387 -29.36 11.01 3.86
N ALA A 388 -29.45 10.09 2.91
CA ALA A 388 -29.47 8.65 3.19
C ALA A 388 -28.21 8.15 3.91
N MET A 389 -27.03 8.70 3.60
CA MET A 389 -25.78 8.36 4.29
C MET A 389 -25.72 8.97 5.68
N ARG A 390 -26.17 10.21 5.84
CA ARG A 390 -26.27 10.88 7.16
C ARG A 390 -27.23 10.15 8.10
N ASP A 391 -28.38 9.69 7.61
CA ASP A 391 -29.38 8.95 8.40
C ASP A 391 -28.83 7.59 8.90
N LYS A 392 -27.86 7.00 8.18
CA LYS A 392 -27.11 5.83 8.65
C LYS A 392 -25.99 6.19 9.65
N GLY A 393 -25.75 7.46 9.93
CA GLY A 393 -24.63 7.89 10.78
C GLY A 393 -23.26 7.71 10.13
N ILE A 394 -23.19 7.58 8.80
CA ILE A 394 -21.93 7.53 8.06
C ILE A 394 -21.28 8.92 8.13
N GLN A 395 -19.97 8.93 8.24
CA GLN A 395 -19.14 10.13 8.25
C GLN A 395 -18.24 10.17 7.01
N LEU A 396 -17.97 11.38 6.50
CA LEU A 396 -17.09 11.61 5.35
C LEU A 396 -15.84 12.36 5.80
N LEU A 397 -14.68 11.83 5.42
CA LEU A 397 -13.41 12.54 5.48
C LEU A 397 -12.88 12.73 4.06
N THR A 398 -12.42 13.95 3.76
CA THR A 398 -11.80 14.26 2.45
C THR A 398 -10.38 14.77 2.68
N GLU A 399 -9.42 14.24 1.91
CA GLU A 399 -8.03 14.65 1.99
C GLU A 399 -7.35 14.59 0.61
N ALA A 400 -6.53 15.59 0.29
CA ALA A 400 -5.62 15.50 -0.85
C ALA A 400 -4.48 14.54 -0.50
N GLN A 401 -4.26 13.54 -1.34
CA GLN A 401 -3.20 12.58 -1.11
C GLN A 401 -1.83 13.12 -1.54
N THR A 402 -0.80 12.86 -0.76
CA THR A 402 0.58 13.05 -1.17
C THR A 402 1.02 11.92 -2.10
N SER A 403 0.32 11.81 -3.23
CA SER A 403 0.47 10.73 -4.19
C SER A 403 0.45 11.27 -5.61
N THR A 404 1.06 10.53 -6.52
CA THR A 404 1.00 10.82 -7.96
C THR A 404 0.68 9.56 -8.74
N ILE A 405 -0.23 9.67 -9.70
CA ILE A 405 -0.53 8.61 -10.67
C ILE A 405 -0.03 9.07 -12.03
N TYR A 406 0.61 8.20 -12.77
CA TYR A 406 1.21 8.54 -14.05
C TYR A 406 1.14 7.39 -15.06
N ILE A 407 1.24 7.72 -16.35
CA ILE A 407 1.51 6.73 -17.40
C ILE A 407 2.98 6.88 -17.79
N GLY A 408 3.79 5.85 -17.52
CA GLY A 408 5.21 5.85 -17.82
C GLY A 408 5.49 5.32 -19.24
N PHE A 409 6.49 5.89 -19.89
CA PHE A 409 7.14 5.34 -21.07
C PHE A 409 8.39 4.60 -20.63
N ASN A 410 8.53 3.33 -21.01
CA ASN A 410 9.77 2.61 -20.73
C ASN A 410 10.90 3.15 -21.62
N MET A 411 11.86 3.84 -21.02
CA MET A 411 12.96 4.48 -21.74
C MET A 411 13.95 3.49 -22.34
N LEU A 412 13.83 2.19 -22.02
CA LEU A 412 14.59 1.10 -22.65
C LEU A 412 13.93 0.56 -23.92
N ASP A 413 12.68 0.93 -24.20
CA ASP A 413 11.94 0.47 -25.37
C ASP A 413 12.44 1.14 -26.64
N SER A 414 12.53 0.41 -27.75
CA SER A 414 13.08 0.91 -29.02
C SER A 414 12.19 1.93 -29.74
N LEU A 415 10.86 1.92 -29.47
CA LEU A 415 9.90 2.81 -30.13
C LEU A 415 9.69 4.09 -29.33
N VAL A 416 9.33 3.94 -28.06
CA VAL A 416 8.95 5.07 -27.20
C VAL A 416 10.08 5.55 -26.30
N GLY A 417 11.14 4.76 -26.12
CA GLY A 417 12.26 5.05 -25.24
C GLY A 417 13.37 5.87 -25.85
N GLY A 418 14.42 6.05 -25.08
CA GLY A 418 15.63 6.81 -25.47
C GLY A 418 15.44 8.32 -25.49
N ASP A 419 16.52 9.02 -25.83
CA ASP A 419 16.65 10.48 -25.83
C ASP A 419 16.60 11.13 -27.23
N SER A 420 16.32 10.33 -28.26
CA SER A 420 16.23 10.84 -29.64
C SER A 420 15.11 11.88 -29.79
N ARG A 421 15.29 12.85 -30.72
CA ARG A 421 14.24 13.82 -31.06
C ARG A 421 12.94 13.14 -31.47
N ARG A 422 13.02 12.07 -32.29
CA ARG A 422 11.88 11.25 -32.73
C ARG A 422 11.07 10.71 -31.53
N ALA A 423 11.74 10.05 -30.60
CA ALA A 423 11.08 9.47 -29.43
C ALA A 423 10.47 10.54 -28.51
N ARG A 424 11.16 11.67 -28.28
CA ARG A 424 10.59 12.79 -27.49
C ARG A 424 9.33 13.38 -28.13
N LEU A 425 9.34 13.61 -29.45
CA LEU A 425 8.17 14.13 -30.15
C LEU A 425 7.00 13.16 -30.08
N LEU A 426 7.25 11.84 -30.24
CA LEU A 426 6.24 10.80 -30.09
C LEU A 426 5.63 10.82 -28.68
N ARG A 427 6.44 10.83 -27.62
CA ARG A 427 5.95 10.87 -26.24
C ARG A 427 5.14 12.14 -25.93
N ARG A 428 5.56 13.31 -26.44
CA ARG A 428 4.82 14.56 -26.28
C ARG A 428 3.48 14.54 -27.05
N ALA A 429 3.45 14.00 -28.27
CA ALA A 429 2.22 13.85 -29.04
C ALA A 429 1.20 12.99 -28.28
N ILE A 430 1.63 11.85 -27.75
CA ILE A 430 0.81 10.96 -26.93
C ILE A 430 0.35 11.69 -25.64
N SER A 431 1.24 12.44 -24.98
CA SER A 431 0.92 13.17 -23.75
C SER A 431 -0.13 14.27 -23.96
N ILE A 432 -0.14 14.92 -25.12
CA ILE A 432 -1.18 15.90 -25.49
C ILE A 432 -2.51 15.18 -25.74
N ALA A 433 -2.49 14.03 -26.42
CA ALA A 433 -3.69 13.30 -26.81
C ALA A 433 -4.45 12.70 -25.62
N VAL A 434 -3.73 12.28 -24.56
CA VAL A 434 -4.34 11.67 -23.36
C VAL A 434 -4.82 12.75 -22.40
N ASP A 435 -6.13 13.00 -22.39
CA ASP A 435 -6.78 14.06 -21.60
C ASP A 435 -7.07 13.60 -20.17
N MET A 436 -6.15 13.91 -19.24
CA MET A 436 -6.30 13.52 -17.83
C MET A 436 -7.38 14.30 -17.08
N GLU A 437 -7.73 15.49 -17.51
CA GLU A 437 -8.86 16.25 -16.97
C GLU A 437 -10.18 15.55 -17.29
N GLU A 438 -10.33 15.05 -18.53
CA GLU A 438 -11.48 14.22 -18.95
C GLU A 438 -11.51 12.91 -18.15
N TYR A 439 -10.36 12.25 -17.95
CA TYR A 439 -10.26 11.05 -17.12
C TYR A 439 -10.74 11.28 -15.67
N ILE A 440 -10.25 12.35 -15.03
CA ILE A 440 -10.63 12.73 -13.67
C ILE A 440 -12.14 13.00 -13.58
N SER A 441 -12.69 13.70 -14.56
CA SER A 441 -14.12 14.01 -14.61
C SER A 441 -14.98 12.76 -14.75
N ILE A 442 -14.66 11.89 -15.71
CA ILE A 442 -15.49 10.71 -16.04
C ILE A 442 -15.34 9.59 -15.01
N PHE A 443 -14.11 9.21 -14.67
CA PHE A 443 -13.84 8.01 -13.88
C PHE A 443 -13.61 8.27 -12.39
N LEU A 444 -13.27 9.50 -12.01
CA LEU A 444 -13.01 9.86 -10.63
C LEU A 444 -14.03 10.84 -10.04
N ASN A 445 -15.05 11.23 -10.79
CA ASN A 445 -16.04 12.22 -10.35
C ASN A 445 -15.37 13.49 -9.78
N GLY A 446 -14.31 13.99 -10.44
CA GLY A 446 -13.56 15.17 -10.00
C GLY A 446 -12.60 14.95 -8.81
N ARG A 447 -12.44 13.72 -8.31
CA ARG A 447 -11.53 13.39 -7.19
C ARG A 447 -10.08 13.30 -7.60
N GLY A 448 -9.54 14.36 -8.20
CA GLY A 448 -8.15 14.45 -8.60
C GLY A 448 -7.78 15.84 -9.06
N LEU A 449 -6.49 16.09 -9.13
CA LEU A 449 -5.88 17.28 -9.72
C LEU A 449 -4.98 16.83 -10.85
N ALA A 450 -5.19 17.33 -12.08
CA ALA A 450 -4.32 17.00 -13.21
C ALA A 450 -2.87 17.39 -12.88
N ALA A 451 -1.96 16.41 -12.90
CA ALA A 451 -0.57 16.61 -12.53
C ALA A 451 0.21 17.35 -13.62
N GLN A 452 1.09 18.23 -13.20
CA GLN A 452 1.99 18.98 -14.07
C GLN A 452 3.46 18.57 -13.90
N GLY A 453 3.71 17.61 -13.03
CA GLY A 453 5.01 17.04 -12.63
C GLY A 453 4.81 15.95 -11.59
N PRO A 454 5.88 15.34 -11.08
CA PRO A 454 5.80 14.23 -10.15
C PRO A 454 5.43 14.64 -8.71
N ILE A 455 5.73 15.88 -8.31
CA ILE A 455 5.58 16.37 -6.93
C ILE A 455 4.10 16.73 -6.67
N PRO A 456 3.43 16.12 -5.67
CA PRO A 456 2.05 16.43 -5.35
C PRO A 456 1.90 17.69 -4.48
N PRO A 457 0.67 18.25 -4.37
CA PRO A 457 0.36 19.34 -3.44
C PRO A 457 0.78 19.02 -2.02
N GLY A 458 1.24 20.04 -1.28
CA GLY A 458 1.69 19.91 0.11
C GLY A 458 3.15 19.47 0.29
N ILE A 459 3.82 19.06 -0.78
CA ILE A 459 5.25 18.74 -0.77
C ILE A 459 6.07 19.95 -1.29
N PHE A 460 7.22 20.22 -0.65
CA PHE A 460 8.12 21.28 -1.07
C PHE A 460 8.51 21.14 -2.54
N GLY A 461 8.53 22.25 -3.28
CA GLY A 461 8.79 22.25 -4.73
C GLY A 461 7.55 22.07 -5.61
N TYR A 462 6.36 21.78 -5.05
CA TYR A 462 5.12 21.87 -5.80
C TYR A 462 4.83 23.30 -6.24
N ARG A 463 4.51 23.49 -7.50
CA ARG A 463 4.22 24.80 -8.10
C ARG A 463 2.80 24.86 -8.65
N THR A 464 2.14 25.98 -8.43
CA THR A 464 0.81 26.31 -8.98
C THR A 464 0.90 27.45 -9.99
N GLY A 465 -0.20 27.71 -10.67
CA GLY A 465 -0.28 28.84 -11.59
C GLY A 465 0.58 28.65 -12.85
N ARG A 466 0.95 29.77 -13.48
CA ARG A 466 1.69 29.78 -14.75
C ARG A 466 3.07 29.12 -14.67
N GLU A 467 3.75 29.23 -13.53
CA GLU A 467 5.07 28.63 -13.32
C GLU A 467 4.99 27.11 -13.13
N GLY A 468 3.84 26.61 -12.67
CA GLY A 468 3.62 25.20 -12.37
C GLY A 468 3.26 24.35 -13.59
N ILE A 469 2.82 24.93 -14.72
CA ILE A 469 2.32 24.14 -15.86
C ILE A 469 3.44 23.41 -16.61
N ASN A 470 3.08 22.30 -17.23
CA ASN A 470 3.93 21.63 -18.22
C ASN A 470 3.75 22.31 -19.59
N PRO A 471 4.71 23.13 -20.07
CA PRO A 471 4.53 23.94 -21.28
C PRO A 471 4.52 23.11 -22.57
N TYR A 472 4.91 21.82 -22.49
CA TYR A 472 4.92 20.92 -23.66
C TYR A 472 3.55 20.28 -23.91
N VAL A 473 2.66 20.29 -22.91
CA VAL A 473 1.29 19.72 -23.01
C VAL A 473 0.23 20.81 -22.86
N TYR A 474 0.55 21.90 -22.15
CA TYR A 474 -0.40 22.98 -21.86
C TYR A 474 0.11 24.34 -22.30
N GLN A 475 -0.82 25.25 -22.48
CA GLN A 475 -0.59 26.69 -22.65
C GLN A 475 -1.36 27.44 -21.56
N TRP A 476 -0.78 28.55 -21.08
CA TRP A 476 -1.47 29.40 -20.10
C TRP A 476 -2.33 30.41 -20.84
N GLN A 477 -3.64 30.25 -20.78
CA GLN A 477 -4.59 31.12 -21.49
C GLN A 477 -5.72 31.55 -20.54
N ARG A 478 -6.04 32.84 -20.55
CA ARG A 478 -7.14 33.42 -19.75
C ARG A 478 -7.10 33.06 -18.27
N GLY A 479 -5.90 33.07 -17.68
CA GLY A 479 -5.71 32.78 -16.25
C GLY A 479 -5.74 31.29 -15.85
N ALA A 480 -5.78 30.36 -16.80
CA ALA A 480 -5.85 28.91 -16.55
C ALA A 480 -4.97 28.12 -17.53
N PRO A 481 -4.52 26.91 -17.13
CA PRO A 481 -3.89 25.99 -18.05
C PRO A 481 -4.92 25.47 -19.06
N ARG A 482 -4.54 25.44 -20.32
CA ARG A 482 -5.33 24.86 -21.42
C ARG A 482 -4.47 23.86 -22.15
N ARG A 483 -4.98 22.64 -22.33
CA ARG A 483 -4.31 21.57 -23.06
C ARG A 483 -4.10 22.00 -24.51
N ARG A 484 -2.94 21.67 -25.09
CA ARG A 484 -2.62 21.88 -26.53
C ARG A 484 -3.58 21.07 -27.38
N SER A 485 -3.76 21.52 -28.63
CA SER A 485 -4.74 20.91 -29.55
C SER A 485 -4.31 19.53 -30.05
N ILE A 486 -5.27 18.75 -30.53
CA ILE A 486 -4.99 17.48 -31.20
C ILE A 486 -4.23 17.69 -32.52
N GLU A 487 -4.45 18.82 -33.22
CA GLU A 487 -3.71 19.20 -34.43
C GLU A 487 -2.22 19.41 -34.11
N GLU A 488 -1.90 20.06 -32.99
CA GLU A 488 -0.51 20.20 -32.54
C GLU A 488 0.10 18.82 -32.22
N ALA A 489 -0.66 17.92 -31.59
CA ALA A 489 -0.20 16.54 -31.32
C ALA A 489 0.06 15.76 -32.62
N LYS A 490 -0.84 15.87 -33.63
CA LYS A 490 -0.65 15.27 -34.97
C LYS A 490 0.56 15.85 -35.71
N ALA A 491 0.81 17.15 -35.60
CA ALA A 491 2.00 17.77 -36.16
C ALA A 491 3.29 17.23 -35.57
N LEU A 492 3.36 17.09 -34.23
CA LEU A 492 4.50 16.47 -33.54
C LEU A 492 4.68 15.00 -33.97
N LEU A 493 3.59 14.25 -34.12
CA LEU A 493 3.62 12.87 -34.57
C LEU A 493 4.15 12.74 -36.01
N ALA A 494 3.71 13.61 -36.92
CA ALA A 494 4.20 13.66 -38.28
C ALA A 494 5.70 14.03 -38.36
N GLU A 495 6.16 14.97 -37.52
CA GLU A 495 7.57 15.32 -37.37
C GLU A 495 8.38 14.16 -36.80
N ALA A 496 7.80 13.35 -35.90
CA ALA A 496 8.39 12.11 -35.38
C ALA A 496 8.47 10.99 -36.43
N GLY A 497 7.97 11.20 -37.65
CA GLY A 497 8.01 10.22 -38.75
C GLY A 497 6.76 9.34 -38.86
N TYR A 498 5.66 9.70 -38.17
CA TYR A 498 4.39 8.97 -38.19
C TYR A 498 3.19 9.83 -38.66
N PRO A 499 3.22 10.40 -39.87
CA PRO A 499 2.08 11.14 -40.36
C PRO A 499 0.82 10.26 -40.41
N ASN A 500 -0.29 10.75 -39.87
CA ASN A 500 -1.56 10.02 -39.75
C ASN A 500 -1.41 8.64 -39.07
N GLY A 501 -0.49 8.53 -38.14
CA GLY A 501 -0.24 7.27 -37.39
C GLY A 501 0.44 6.17 -38.23
N ILE A 502 1.05 6.50 -39.37
CA ILE A 502 1.74 5.54 -40.23
C ILE A 502 3.23 5.87 -40.27
N GLU A 503 4.05 4.87 -40.04
CA GLU A 503 5.50 5.03 -40.14
C GLU A 503 5.93 5.30 -41.58
N ARG A 504 6.62 6.42 -41.75
CA ARG A 504 6.99 6.90 -43.11
C ARG A 504 7.89 5.93 -43.87
N GLU A 505 8.77 5.23 -43.15
CA GLU A 505 9.77 4.34 -43.77
C GLU A 505 9.17 2.98 -44.14
N THR A 506 8.29 2.43 -43.31
CA THR A 506 7.79 1.05 -43.50
C THR A 506 6.34 0.98 -43.99
N GLY A 507 5.60 2.11 -43.96
CA GLY A 507 4.17 2.15 -44.29
C GLY A 507 3.28 1.41 -43.23
N LYS A 508 3.82 1.00 -42.12
CA LYS A 508 3.08 0.28 -41.08
C LYS A 508 2.37 1.23 -40.11
N PRO A 509 1.18 0.87 -39.62
CA PRO A 509 0.51 1.67 -38.61
C PRO A 509 1.32 1.67 -37.31
N LEU A 510 1.33 2.85 -36.65
CA LEU A 510 1.95 3.01 -35.34
C LEU A 510 1.11 2.29 -34.27
N LEU A 511 1.71 1.27 -33.67
CA LEU A 511 1.09 0.41 -32.69
C LEU A 511 1.85 0.51 -31.36
N VAL A 512 1.11 0.82 -30.28
CA VAL A 512 1.67 1.00 -28.94
C VAL A 512 1.02 0.01 -27.98
N ASN A 513 1.85 -0.63 -27.14
CA ASN A 513 1.40 -1.56 -26.11
C ASN A 513 1.29 -0.85 -24.75
N PHE A 514 0.22 -1.11 -24.04
CA PHE A 514 -0.03 -0.55 -22.72
C PHE A 514 -0.25 -1.66 -21.69
N ASP A 515 0.62 -1.70 -20.70
CA ASP A 515 0.58 -2.67 -19.62
C ASP A 515 -0.13 -2.06 -18.40
N ILE A 516 -1.12 -2.76 -17.90
CA ILE A 516 -1.96 -2.28 -16.80
C ILE A 516 -2.51 -3.44 -15.97
N THR A 517 -2.92 -3.14 -14.76
CA THR A 517 -3.64 -4.05 -13.87
C THR A 517 -5.12 -3.68 -13.83
N GLY A 518 -5.99 -4.65 -13.65
CA GLY A 518 -7.42 -4.47 -13.51
C GLY A 518 -8.16 -5.77 -13.81
N GLY A 519 -9.45 -5.84 -13.55
CA GLY A 519 -10.23 -7.07 -13.78
C GLY A 519 -11.73 -6.86 -13.71
N GLY A 520 -12.17 -5.68 -13.28
CA GLY A 520 -13.59 -5.35 -13.15
C GLY A 520 -14.25 -4.80 -14.43
N PRO A 521 -15.57 -4.74 -14.49
CA PRO A 521 -16.30 -4.13 -15.59
C PRO A 521 -15.94 -2.66 -15.83
N GLU A 522 -15.62 -1.93 -14.78
CA GLU A 522 -15.20 -0.52 -14.81
C GLU A 522 -13.87 -0.32 -15.56
N ASP A 523 -12.94 -1.28 -15.47
CA ASP A 523 -11.65 -1.20 -16.15
C ASP A 523 -11.80 -1.25 -17.67
N LYS A 524 -12.80 -1.99 -18.17
CA LYS A 524 -13.10 -2.01 -19.61
C LYS A 524 -13.42 -0.62 -20.14
N ALA A 525 -14.24 0.15 -19.42
CA ALA A 525 -14.58 1.52 -19.81
C ALA A 525 -13.34 2.44 -19.84
N ARG A 526 -12.44 2.30 -18.86
CA ARG A 526 -11.16 3.03 -18.81
C ARG A 526 -10.25 2.66 -19.97
N PHE A 527 -10.17 1.38 -20.30
CA PHE A 527 -9.36 0.88 -21.42
C PHE A 527 -9.90 1.35 -22.77
N ASP A 528 -11.20 1.33 -22.97
CA ASP A 528 -11.85 1.81 -24.20
C ASP A 528 -11.71 3.33 -24.33
N TRP A 529 -11.78 4.07 -23.23
CA TRP A 529 -11.49 5.49 -23.21
C TRP A 529 -10.05 5.76 -23.66
N LEU A 530 -9.05 5.07 -23.12
CA LEU A 530 -7.65 5.29 -23.49
C LEU A 530 -7.38 4.96 -24.96
N ARG A 531 -8.00 3.90 -25.50
CA ARG A 531 -7.96 3.61 -26.96
C ARG A 531 -8.52 4.78 -27.78
N LYS A 532 -9.63 5.38 -27.32
CA LYS A 532 -10.22 6.55 -27.98
C LYS A 532 -9.31 7.77 -27.94
N GLN A 533 -8.60 8.00 -26.82
CA GLN A 533 -7.64 9.11 -26.71
C GLN A 533 -6.52 8.98 -27.76
N LEU A 534 -5.89 7.82 -27.86
CA LEU A 534 -4.82 7.60 -28.83
C LEU A 534 -5.32 7.57 -30.27
N LYS A 535 -6.56 7.13 -30.51
CA LYS A 535 -7.19 7.18 -31.83
C LYS A 535 -7.36 8.60 -32.34
N LYS A 536 -7.49 9.62 -31.49
CA LYS A 536 -7.53 11.05 -31.89
C LYS A 536 -6.32 11.45 -32.71
N ILE A 537 -5.16 10.80 -32.52
CA ILE A 537 -3.91 11.01 -33.23
C ILE A 537 -3.52 9.83 -34.12
N ASP A 538 -4.49 8.98 -34.47
CA ASP A 538 -4.35 7.82 -35.36
C ASP A 538 -3.37 6.74 -34.84
N VAL A 539 -3.09 6.69 -33.52
CA VAL A 539 -2.26 5.67 -32.87
C VAL A 539 -3.11 4.51 -32.42
N GLN A 540 -2.69 3.28 -32.74
CA GLN A 540 -3.34 2.04 -32.29
C GLN A 540 -2.80 1.61 -30.94
N LEU A 541 -3.70 1.33 -29.97
CA LEU A 541 -3.34 0.91 -28.62
C LEU A 541 -3.75 -0.54 -28.34
N ILE A 542 -2.78 -1.37 -27.97
CA ILE A 542 -2.99 -2.72 -27.48
C ILE A 542 -2.91 -2.71 -25.94
N ILE A 543 -4.00 -3.06 -25.29
CA ILE A 543 -4.03 -3.20 -23.83
C ILE A 543 -3.57 -4.61 -23.44
N ARG A 544 -2.61 -4.68 -22.51
CA ARG A 544 -2.09 -5.90 -21.91
C ARG A 544 -2.41 -5.88 -20.42
N ASN A 545 -3.53 -6.51 -20.08
CA ASN A 545 -3.99 -6.56 -18.69
C ASN A 545 -3.47 -7.81 -17.97
N THR A 546 -2.94 -7.65 -16.77
CA THR A 546 -2.43 -8.74 -15.90
C THR A 546 -2.79 -8.48 -14.44
N ASP A 547 -2.65 -9.50 -13.58
CA ASP A 547 -2.70 -9.28 -12.13
C ASP A 547 -1.50 -8.44 -11.65
N TYR A 548 -1.65 -7.80 -10.47
CA TYR A 548 -0.67 -6.84 -9.97
C TYR A 548 0.72 -7.47 -9.72
N ASN A 549 0.78 -8.70 -9.24
CA ASN A 549 2.06 -9.34 -8.95
C ASN A 549 2.83 -9.66 -10.24
N ARG A 550 2.16 -10.11 -11.29
CA ARG A 550 2.76 -10.31 -12.62
C ARG A 550 3.15 -8.99 -13.25
N PHE A 551 2.36 -7.96 -13.06
CA PHE A 551 2.68 -6.61 -13.52
C PHE A 551 3.99 -6.11 -12.87
N GLN A 552 4.13 -6.22 -11.55
CA GLN A 552 5.38 -5.86 -10.86
C GLN A 552 6.60 -6.60 -11.42
N GLU A 553 6.48 -7.92 -11.65
CA GLU A 553 7.56 -8.72 -12.22
C GLU A 553 7.92 -8.30 -13.65
N LYS A 554 6.92 -7.95 -14.46
CA LYS A 554 7.12 -7.45 -15.80
C LYS A 554 7.86 -6.11 -15.80
N MET A 555 7.51 -5.22 -14.88
CA MET A 555 8.17 -3.93 -14.68
C MET A 555 9.62 -4.12 -14.24
N ARG A 556 9.88 -5.04 -13.30
CA ARG A 556 11.22 -5.38 -12.83
C ARG A 556 12.13 -5.89 -13.96
N LYS A 557 11.57 -6.61 -14.94
CA LYS A 557 12.30 -7.10 -16.13
C LYS A 557 12.45 -6.06 -17.24
N GLY A 558 11.83 -4.89 -17.13
CA GLY A 558 11.82 -3.86 -18.18
C GLY A 558 11.02 -4.26 -19.43
N ASN A 559 10.03 -5.16 -19.32
CA ASN A 559 9.29 -5.73 -20.44
C ASN A 559 7.95 -5.01 -20.74
N ALA A 560 7.75 -3.80 -20.24
CA ALA A 560 6.63 -2.93 -20.59
C ALA A 560 7.07 -1.92 -21.67
N GLN A 561 6.09 -1.38 -22.41
CA GLN A 561 6.32 -0.24 -23.34
C GLN A 561 5.70 1.03 -22.76
N LEU A 562 4.38 1.11 -22.63
CA LEU A 562 3.67 2.05 -21.78
C LEU A 562 3.07 1.30 -20.61
N PHE A 563 2.94 1.97 -19.47
CA PHE A 563 2.33 1.38 -18.27
C PHE A 563 1.71 2.47 -17.40
N MET A 564 0.68 2.13 -16.64
CA MET A 564 0.13 3.01 -15.63
C MET A 564 0.55 2.54 -14.24
N TRP A 565 1.07 3.46 -13.44
CA TRP A 565 1.46 3.20 -12.05
C TRP A 565 1.26 4.45 -11.21
N GLY A 566 1.51 4.33 -9.89
CA GLY A 566 1.45 5.43 -8.95
C GLY A 566 2.53 5.33 -7.90
N TRP A 567 2.72 6.44 -7.20
CA TRP A 567 3.60 6.55 -6.06
C TRP A 567 2.90 7.27 -4.92
N ASN A 568 2.92 6.68 -3.74
CA ASN A 568 2.52 7.34 -2.51
C ASN A 568 3.80 7.83 -1.81
N ALA A 569 3.76 9.01 -1.23
CA ALA A 569 4.91 9.50 -0.48
C ALA A 569 5.23 8.57 0.71
N ASP A 570 6.46 8.16 0.80
CA ASP A 570 7.01 7.46 1.98
C ASP A 570 7.38 8.46 3.07
N TYR A 571 7.78 9.66 2.64
CA TYR A 571 8.12 10.79 3.50
C TYR A 571 7.85 12.12 2.78
N PRO A 572 7.63 13.21 3.54
CA PRO A 572 7.17 14.49 2.97
C PRO A 572 8.32 15.32 2.40
N ASP A 573 9.11 14.76 1.48
CA ASP A 573 10.24 15.42 0.82
C ASP A 573 10.18 15.24 -0.72
N PRO A 574 10.53 16.27 -1.52
CA PRO A 574 10.56 16.17 -2.99
C PRO A 574 11.50 15.08 -3.51
N GLU A 575 12.52 14.69 -2.78
CA GLU A 575 13.41 13.57 -3.15
C GLU A 575 12.62 12.31 -3.42
N ASN A 576 11.58 12.01 -2.62
CA ASN A 576 10.75 10.82 -2.73
C ASN A 576 9.87 10.76 -3.99
N PHE A 577 9.81 11.81 -4.76
CA PHE A 577 9.16 11.84 -6.06
C PHE A 577 10.16 11.98 -7.20
N MET A 578 11.22 12.75 -7.00
CA MET A 578 12.22 12.98 -8.03
C MET A 578 13.13 11.75 -8.25
N PHE A 579 13.32 10.90 -7.21
CA PHE A 579 14.09 9.66 -7.32
C PHE A 579 13.44 8.62 -8.27
N LEU A 580 12.13 8.74 -8.54
CA LEU A 580 11.42 7.95 -9.54
C LEU A 580 11.87 8.23 -10.98
N LEU A 581 12.66 9.27 -11.18
CA LEU A 581 13.25 9.68 -12.46
C LEU A 581 14.79 9.70 -12.41
N TYR A 582 15.40 9.28 -11.30
CA TYR A 582 16.83 9.21 -11.13
C TYR A 582 17.42 7.95 -11.76
N GLY A 583 18.38 8.08 -12.68
CA GLY A 583 18.93 6.97 -13.46
C GLY A 583 19.48 5.82 -12.64
N PRO A 584 20.34 6.07 -11.60
CA PRO A 584 20.84 5.03 -10.71
C PRO A 584 19.76 4.27 -9.94
N ASN A 585 18.54 4.80 -9.86
CA ASN A 585 17.37 4.13 -9.28
C ASN A 585 16.52 3.38 -10.32
N GLY A 586 17.07 3.11 -11.51
CA GLY A 586 16.39 2.41 -12.60
C GLY A 586 15.93 1.01 -12.23
N LYS A 587 14.63 0.71 -12.46
CA LYS A 587 14.02 -0.55 -12.00
C LYS A 587 14.63 -1.79 -12.66
N ALA A 588 14.86 -1.78 -13.95
CA ALA A 588 15.37 -2.94 -14.68
C ALA A 588 16.87 -3.18 -14.46
N ARG A 589 17.67 -2.11 -14.30
CA ARG A 589 19.12 -2.21 -14.18
C ARG A 589 19.59 -2.32 -12.73
N HIS A 590 18.90 -1.60 -11.82
CA HIS A 590 19.36 -1.41 -10.44
C HIS A 590 18.36 -1.94 -9.41
N ASN A 591 17.22 -2.51 -9.88
CA ASN A 591 16.11 -2.98 -9.03
C ASN A 591 15.50 -1.88 -8.14
N GLY A 592 15.64 -0.61 -8.55
CA GLY A 592 15.09 0.55 -7.86
C GLY A 592 13.64 0.86 -8.25
N GLU A 593 13.17 2.09 -7.97
CA GLU A 593 11.77 2.47 -8.17
C GLU A 593 11.53 3.38 -9.40
N ASN A 594 12.56 3.74 -10.14
CA ASN A 594 12.40 4.41 -11.42
C ASN A 594 11.89 3.41 -12.50
N ALA A 595 10.59 3.20 -12.51
CA ALA A 595 9.92 2.24 -13.39
C ALA A 595 10.00 2.58 -14.89
N ALA A 596 10.13 3.86 -15.20
CA ALA A 596 10.36 4.32 -16.57
C ALA A 596 11.78 4.03 -17.06
N ASN A 597 12.71 3.67 -16.18
CA ASN A 597 14.13 3.52 -16.49
C ASN A 597 14.73 4.77 -17.16
N TYR A 598 14.23 5.96 -16.77
CA TYR A 598 14.71 7.23 -17.27
C TYR A 598 16.11 7.51 -16.73
N ASP A 599 17.03 7.90 -17.61
CA ASP A 599 18.42 8.13 -17.24
C ASP A 599 18.96 9.33 -18.03
N ASN A 600 18.92 10.51 -17.42
CA ASN A 600 19.43 11.74 -17.99
C ASN A 600 20.56 12.28 -17.12
N PRO A 601 21.81 12.42 -17.64
CA PRO A 601 22.96 12.82 -16.83
C PRO A 601 22.78 14.18 -16.14
N GLN A 602 22.14 15.15 -16.81
CA GLN A 602 21.91 16.48 -16.23
C GLN A 602 20.88 16.42 -15.09
N PHE A 603 19.82 15.64 -15.27
CA PHE A 603 18.85 15.41 -14.22
C PHE A 603 19.49 14.71 -13.01
N ASN A 604 20.30 13.68 -13.27
CA ASN A 604 21.01 12.94 -12.22
C ASN A 604 21.94 13.84 -11.42
N GLN A 605 22.72 14.68 -12.09
CA GLN A 605 23.61 15.65 -11.42
C GLN A 605 22.84 16.64 -10.53
N LEU A 606 21.70 17.15 -11.00
CA LEU A 606 20.86 18.06 -10.21
C LEU A 606 20.20 17.32 -9.04
N PHE A 607 19.80 16.07 -9.23
CA PHE A 607 19.27 15.23 -8.16
C PHE A 607 20.31 15.02 -7.06
N ASP A 608 21.56 14.71 -7.41
CA ASP A 608 22.66 14.54 -6.47
C ASP A 608 22.93 15.79 -5.62
N GLN A 609 22.75 16.97 -6.20
CA GLN A 609 22.83 18.23 -5.47
C GLN A 609 21.62 18.42 -4.55
N MET A 610 20.40 18.20 -5.07
CA MET A 610 19.14 18.47 -4.37
C MET A 610 18.94 17.56 -3.15
N LYS A 611 19.29 16.26 -3.27
CA LYS A 611 19.01 15.23 -2.26
C LYS A 611 19.68 15.47 -0.91
N THR A 612 20.75 16.25 -0.86
CA THR A 612 21.51 16.55 0.36
C THR A 612 21.16 17.91 0.97
N MET A 613 20.31 18.71 0.30
CA MET A 613 19.96 20.05 0.74
C MET A 613 18.73 20.07 1.64
N GLN A 614 18.73 20.98 2.62
CA GLN A 614 17.51 21.37 3.32
C GLN A 614 16.64 22.28 2.44
N ASN A 615 15.33 22.36 2.75
CA ASN A 615 14.41 23.24 2.04
C ASN A 615 14.87 24.68 2.05
N SER A 616 15.11 25.24 0.89
CA SER A 616 15.63 26.58 0.68
C SER A 616 15.25 27.11 -0.71
N PRO A 617 15.31 28.42 -0.95
CA PRO A 617 15.12 28.97 -2.30
C PRO A 617 16.10 28.42 -3.34
N GLN A 618 17.30 28.02 -2.94
CA GLN A 618 18.29 27.40 -3.82
C GLN A 618 17.83 25.98 -4.21
N ARG A 619 17.41 25.15 -3.23
CA ARG A 619 16.87 23.81 -3.48
C ARG A 619 15.66 23.88 -4.41
N ALA A 620 14.75 24.86 -4.20
CA ALA A 620 13.59 25.08 -5.06
C ALA A 620 13.98 25.34 -6.52
N ARG A 621 15.02 26.18 -6.77
CA ARG A 621 15.52 26.44 -8.13
C ARG A 621 16.08 25.19 -8.80
N ILE A 622 16.79 24.34 -8.08
CA ILE A 622 17.32 23.08 -8.60
C ILE A 622 16.13 22.15 -8.97
N ILE A 623 15.13 22.07 -8.12
CA ILE A 623 13.91 21.29 -8.42
C ILE A 623 13.20 21.81 -9.68
N ASP A 624 13.06 23.12 -9.85
CA ASP A 624 12.46 23.73 -11.03
C ASP A 624 13.25 23.37 -12.31
N GLN A 625 14.58 23.34 -12.28
CA GLN A 625 15.42 22.90 -13.39
C GLN A 625 15.22 21.40 -13.71
N MET A 626 15.15 20.56 -12.69
CA MET A 626 14.88 19.14 -12.87
C MET A 626 13.51 18.89 -13.48
N LEU A 627 12.47 19.62 -13.02
CA LEU A 627 11.13 19.56 -13.57
C LEU A 627 11.09 19.96 -15.05
N GLU A 628 11.82 21.01 -15.45
CA GLU A 628 11.92 21.44 -16.87
C GLU A 628 12.56 20.35 -17.73
N ILE A 629 13.64 19.71 -17.28
CA ILE A 629 14.29 18.60 -17.98
C ILE A 629 13.30 17.43 -18.15
N ALA A 630 12.64 17.01 -17.09
CA ALA A 630 11.70 15.91 -17.12
C ALA A 630 10.48 16.19 -17.99
N ARG A 631 9.92 17.41 -17.93
CA ARG A 631 8.81 17.84 -18.80
C ARG A 631 9.22 17.86 -20.29
N ARG A 632 10.42 18.34 -20.58
CA ARG A 632 10.98 18.37 -21.93
C ARG A 632 11.17 16.96 -22.50
N ASP A 633 11.70 16.05 -21.73
CA ASP A 633 12.01 14.69 -22.17
C ASP A 633 10.79 13.77 -22.14
N ALA A 634 9.76 14.14 -21.39
CA ALA A 634 8.47 13.47 -21.27
C ALA A 634 8.58 11.95 -20.98
N PRO A 635 9.32 11.50 -19.92
CA PRO A 635 9.35 10.09 -19.55
C PRO A 635 7.99 9.59 -19.05
N TRP A 636 7.11 10.50 -18.64
CA TRP A 636 5.75 10.24 -18.19
C TRP A 636 4.72 11.12 -18.89
N ILE A 637 3.53 10.60 -19.11
CA ILE A 637 2.31 11.40 -19.14
C ILE A 637 2.00 11.69 -17.68
N TRP A 638 2.07 12.95 -17.28
CA TRP A 638 1.70 13.38 -15.94
C TRP A 638 0.21 13.16 -15.77
N GLY A 639 -0.16 12.23 -14.89
CA GLY A 639 -1.55 11.84 -14.71
C GLY A 639 -2.29 12.77 -13.76
N PHE A 640 -2.42 12.36 -12.50
CA PHE A 640 -3.14 13.15 -11.51
C PHE A 640 -2.63 12.90 -10.08
N HIS A 641 -2.91 13.87 -9.20
CA HIS A 641 -2.77 13.74 -7.76
C HIS A 641 -4.16 13.44 -7.17
N PRO A 642 -4.37 12.27 -6.53
CA PRO A 642 -5.69 11.87 -6.05
C PRO A 642 -6.21 12.72 -4.89
N LYS A 643 -7.54 12.83 -4.80
CA LYS A 643 -8.26 13.25 -3.59
C LYS A 643 -8.98 12.03 -3.04
N GLN A 644 -8.70 11.68 -1.80
CA GLN A 644 -9.34 10.57 -1.12
C GLN A 644 -10.62 11.01 -0.41
N PHE A 645 -11.67 10.21 -0.57
CA PHE A 645 -12.92 10.31 0.17
C PHE A 645 -13.07 9.03 0.97
N ILE A 646 -13.04 9.15 2.30
CA ILE A 646 -13.14 8.04 3.24
C ILE A 646 -14.51 8.12 3.91
N LEU A 647 -15.27 7.04 3.80
CA LEU A 647 -16.51 6.86 4.52
C LEU A 647 -16.28 5.91 5.69
N HIS A 648 -16.77 6.26 6.87
CA HIS A 648 -16.73 5.36 8.00
C HIS A 648 -18.03 5.48 8.83
N HIS A 649 -18.37 4.38 9.50
CA HIS A 649 -19.55 4.38 10.36
C HIS A 649 -19.29 5.10 11.68
N ALA A 650 -20.35 5.61 12.31
CA ALA A 650 -20.27 6.37 13.56
C ALA A 650 -19.67 5.58 14.73
N TRP A 651 -19.71 4.26 14.72
CA TRP A 651 -19.07 3.40 15.74
C TRP A 651 -17.56 3.23 15.54
N TYR A 652 -17.00 3.63 14.38
CA TYR A 652 -15.57 3.60 14.10
C TYR A 652 -14.96 4.94 14.45
N LYS A 653 -14.22 4.98 15.55
CA LYS A 653 -13.71 6.19 16.19
C LYS A 653 -12.24 6.43 15.90
N ASN A 654 -11.77 7.63 16.22
CA ASN A 654 -10.36 8.04 16.10
C ASN A 654 -9.85 8.02 14.66
N VAL A 655 -10.72 8.20 13.68
CA VAL A 655 -10.36 8.15 12.26
C VAL A 655 -9.76 9.49 11.84
N LYS A 656 -8.44 9.52 11.67
CA LYS A 656 -7.72 10.61 11.01
C LYS A 656 -6.84 10.03 9.92
N PRO A 657 -6.98 10.46 8.65
CA PRO A 657 -6.09 10.01 7.59
C PRO A 657 -4.63 10.34 7.93
N ASN A 658 -3.73 9.40 7.73
CA ASN A 658 -2.30 9.61 7.85
C ASN A 658 -1.59 8.79 6.76
N LEU A 659 -1.06 9.47 5.74
CA LEU A 659 -0.46 8.82 4.58
C LEU A 659 1.00 8.41 4.82
N MET A 660 1.63 8.95 5.90
CA MET A 660 3.02 8.66 6.25
C MET A 660 3.13 7.53 7.28
N ALA A 661 2.14 7.41 8.20
CA ALA A 661 2.14 6.38 9.22
C ALA A 661 1.44 5.12 8.73
N HIS A 662 2.12 3.99 8.82
CA HIS A 662 1.57 2.68 8.42
C HIS A 662 0.97 1.89 9.58
N ASN A 663 1.26 2.25 10.83
CA ASN A 663 0.82 1.58 12.07
C ASN A 663 -0.47 2.16 12.67
N THR A 664 -1.36 2.71 11.84
CA THR A 664 -2.50 3.52 12.34
C THR A 664 -3.64 2.71 12.95
N MET A 665 -3.71 1.39 12.77
CA MET A 665 -4.84 0.58 13.28
C MET A 665 -4.89 0.55 14.80
N MET A 666 -3.77 0.60 15.49
CA MET A 666 -3.73 0.58 16.95
C MET A 666 -4.43 1.77 17.59
N TYR A 667 -4.52 2.92 16.88
CA TYR A 667 -5.19 4.13 17.36
C TYR A 667 -6.71 4.10 17.12
N ARG A 668 -7.22 3.23 16.26
CA ARG A 668 -8.63 3.13 15.92
C ARG A 668 -9.39 2.43 17.02
N ARG A 669 -10.65 2.84 17.23
CA ARG A 669 -11.54 2.24 18.22
C ARG A 669 -12.89 1.90 17.60
N ILE A 670 -13.42 0.73 17.98
CA ILE A 670 -14.76 0.28 17.62
C ILE A 670 -15.68 0.42 18.83
N ASP A 671 -16.93 0.79 18.59
CA ASP A 671 -18.03 0.59 19.54
C ASP A 671 -18.84 -0.63 19.07
N PRO A 672 -18.62 -1.82 19.65
CA PRO A 672 -19.26 -3.05 19.19
C PRO A 672 -20.77 -3.02 19.42
N GLY A 673 -21.25 -2.35 20.50
CA GLY A 673 -22.66 -2.23 20.84
C GLY A 673 -23.42 -1.41 19.81
N GLN A 674 -22.90 -0.22 19.45
CA GLN A 674 -23.48 0.63 18.41
C GLN A 674 -23.48 -0.08 17.06
N ARG A 675 -22.41 -0.78 16.70
CA ARG A 675 -22.31 -1.57 15.46
C ARG A 675 -23.37 -2.68 15.41
N ALA A 676 -23.50 -3.47 16.48
CA ALA A 676 -24.48 -4.56 16.55
C ALA A 676 -25.92 -4.04 16.43
N ALA A 677 -26.25 -2.95 17.14
CA ALA A 677 -27.57 -2.31 17.06
C ALA A 677 -27.88 -1.81 15.64
N SER A 678 -26.91 -1.16 14.99
CA SER A 678 -27.06 -0.64 13.62
C SER A 678 -27.23 -1.77 12.60
N ARG A 679 -26.39 -2.83 12.66
CA ARG A 679 -26.52 -4.02 11.82
C ARG A 679 -27.88 -4.68 11.97
N LYS A 680 -28.36 -4.84 13.18
CA LYS A 680 -29.70 -5.39 13.45
C LYS A 680 -30.79 -4.54 12.82
N LYS A 681 -30.71 -3.21 12.95
CA LYS A 681 -31.66 -2.28 12.35
C LYS A 681 -31.71 -2.34 10.82
N TRP A 682 -30.52 -2.40 10.17
CA TRP A 682 -30.41 -2.28 8.72
C TRP A 682 -30.62 -3.59 7.97
N ASN A 683 -30.37 -4.74 8.61
CA ASN A 683 -30.41 -6.06 7.97
C ASN A 683 -31.60 -6.93 8.47
N GLN A 684 -32.67 -6.30 8.98
CA GLN A 684 -33.87 -7.04 9.33
C GLN A 684 -34.50 -7.62 8.07
N PRO A 685 -34.81 -8.93 8.06
CA PRO A 685 -35.44 -9.53 6.91
C PRO A 685 -36.86 -8.97 6.72
N VAL A 686 -37.18 -8.60 5.49
CA VAL A 686 -38.53 -8.18 5.10
C VAL A 686 -39.35 -9.45 4.87
N ILE A 687 -40.08 -9.93 5.88
CA ILE A 687 -40.77 -11.21 5.87
C ILE A 687 -42.11 -11.13 5.16
N TRP A 688 -42.77 -9.97 5.09
CA TRP A 688 -44.12 -9.85 4.54
C TRP A 688 -44.29 -10.37 3.08
N PRO A 689 -43.30 -10.24 2.15
CA PRO A 689 -43.46 -10.80 0.81
C PRO A 689 -43.51 -12.33 0.82
N VAL A 690 -42.70 -12.96 1.69
CA VAL A 690 -42.70 -14.43 1.86
C VAL A 690 -44.00 -14.90 2.43
N VAL A 691 -44.53 -14.19 3.41
CA VAL A 691 -45.89 -14.47 3.98
C VAL A 691 -46.96 -14.29 2.91
N LEU A 692 -46.88 -13.24 2.10
CA LEU A 692 -47.82 -13.01 1.00
C LEU A 692 -47.78 -14.15 -0.02
N VAL A 693 -46.61 -14.58 -0.45
CA VAL A 693 -46.46 -15.72 -1.34
C VAL A 693 -47.04 -17.01 -0.71
N GLY A 694 -46.77 -17.26 0.55
CA GLY A 694 -47.35 -18.38 1.31
C GLY A 694 -48.89 -18.34 1.33
N VAL A 695 -49.49 -17.17 1.58
CA VAL A 695 -50.93 -16.94 1.55
C VAL A 695 -51.50 -17.19 0.15
N VAL A 696 -50.87 -16.71 -0.91
CA VAL A 696 -51.27 -16.92 -2.29
C VAL A 696 -51.25 -18.41 -2.66
N ILE A 697 -50.20 -19.13 -2.26
CA ILE A 697 -50.10 -20.58 -2.46
C ILE A 697 -51.25 -21.32 -1.71
N LEU A 698 -51.49 -20.97 -0.44
CA LEU A 698 -52.59 -21.59 0.33
C LEU A 698 -53.96 -21.32 -0.30
N LEU A 699 -54.18 -20.09 -0.75
CA LEU A 699 -55.46 -19.74 -1.45
C LEU A 699 -55.61 -20.50 -2.77
N SER A 700 -54.52 -20.69 -3.52
CA SER A 700 -54.55 -21.45 -4.77
C SER A 700 -54.83 -22.96 -4.59
N LEU A 701 -54.54 -23.50 -3.40
CA LEU A 701 -54.87 -24.89 -3.06
C LEU A 701 -56.35 -25.12 -2.67
N ILE A 702 -57.05 -24.03 -2.27
CA ILE A 702 -58.46 -24.14 -1.85
C ILE A 702 -59.35 -24.79 -2.92
N PRO A 703 -59.32 -24.39 -4.22
CA PRO A 703 -60.13 -25.03 -5.24
C PRO A 703 -59.83 -26.52 -5.41
N ALA A 704 -58.58 -26.92 -5.30
CA ALA A 704 -58.16 -28.32 -5.38
C ALA A 704 -58.70 -29.14 -4.21
N VAL A 705 -58.64 -28.61 -2.98
CA VAL A 705 -59.22 -29.26 -1.79
C VAL A 705 -60.72 -29.34 -1.87
N ILE A 706 -61.41 -28.30 -2.36
CA ILE A 706 -62.85 -28.30 -2.56
C ILE A 706 -63.26 -29.36 -3.64
N SER A 707 -62.52 -29.41 -4.73
CA SER A 707 -62.74 -30.40 -5.79
C SER A 707 -62.51 -31.81 -5.29
N TYR A 708 -61.47 -32.07 -4.53
CA TYR A 708 -61.19 -33.37 -3.91
C TYR A 708 -62.28 -33.79 -2.93
N ARG A 709 -62.71 -32.90 -2.03
CA ARG A 709 -63.87 -33.20 -1.12
C ARG A 709 -65.18 -33.40 -1.81
N ARG A 710 -65.44 -32.71 -2.93
CA ARG A 710 -66.60 -32.96 -3.75
C ARG A 710 -66.58 -34.35 -4.40
N LYS A 711 -65.42 -34.75 -4.94
CA LYS A 711 -65.28 -36.14 -5.51
C LYS A 711 -65.45 -37.22 -4.44
N GLU A 712 -64.84 -37.04 -3.25
CA GLU A 712 -64.97 -37.97 -2.14
C GLU A 712 -66.42 -38.16 -1.68
N LYS A 713 -67.20 -37.06 -1.63
CA LYS A 713 -68.66 -37.14 -1.34
C LYS A 713 -69.48 -37.79 -2.43
N MET A 714 -69.13 -37.70 -3.71
CA MET A 714 -69.78 -38.38 -4.80
C MET A 714 -69.53 -39.91 -4.75
N THR A 715 -68.32 -40.35 -4.57
CA THR A 715 -67.94 -41.76 -4.43
C THR A 715 -68.53 -42.42 -3.17
N GLY A 716 -68.78 -41.67 -2.09
CA GLY A 716 -69.47 -42.14 -0.90
C GLY A 716 -71.00 -42.29 -1.09
N ARG A 717 -71.63 -41.66 -2.14
CA ARG A 717 -73.04 -41.79 -2.47
C ARG A 717 -73.34 -42.98 -3.43
N GLU A 718 -72.39 -43.42 -4.22
CA GLU A 718 -72.49 -44.59 -5.10
C GLU A 718 -72.30 -45.94 -4.39
N ARG A 719 -71.88 -45.88 -3.10
CA ARG A 719 -71.67 -47.07 -2.23
C ARG A 719 -72.75 -47.23 -1.17
N ARG A 720 -73.92 -46.55 -1.27
CA ARG A 720 -75.14 -46.79 -0.46
C ARG A 720 -76.29 -47.28 -1.32
#